data_ae124982d016191392f347b49fdbff6b
#
_entry.id   ae124982d016191392f347b49fdbff6b
#
_cell.length_a   1.000
_cell.length_b   1.000
_cell.length_c   1.000
_cell.angle_alpha   90.00
_cell.angle_beta   90.00
_cell.angle_gamma   90.00
#
_symmetry.space_group_name_H-M   'P 1'
#
loop_
_entity.id
_entity.type
_entity.pdbx_description
1 polymer ?
#
loop_
_entity_poly.entity_id
_entity_poly.type
_entity_poly.pdbx_seq_one_letter_code
_entity_poly.pdbx_strand_id
1 'polypeptide(L)'
;MVGGLTGRQVAGAFAALGLAIGIFWPVPSPHGEANGSGMTCPLGYGGEKKPAANLMIEAKNPSSAWFRRYGGGLNARVYTNASFWTGDASIPWVQAIAVTEAGRVLAIGSLPTVTHAAGPDAPIFNLGGEKGDFVVPGLFDTHLHLVSGGFRLAELDLADVKTREEFVTRVAAAAKKLESNDQWLVGGGYGAELSEDPTAEWFEHPSIPKTLKAWLLRADAHTGVASXEALRVSGIDASTPDPVGGVIARDPTDGKTPNGILRDNAIGLVTAARPVKSERDRREAFKRAFDYLLSKGITSVCDFGDIDHLAGSHITGKAERVWKDLEILRAMDDAGELPIRVSHYPPLADWKRVAEIDFRDRKFRDVKSDDSRYGTYGDSARLRIAGVKAFLDGSLGARTALMREPYDDEQDNKGVAVCDLDEFKERAVAADAAGLQVAVHAIGDAAVDVALDAVEAMKDRNGDRSRNFRVEHTQHLGAPIESQPKRIMMAGAVSSVQPEFMRLDRNLAVKRLGPERAARSYAFKSLLANGVPLSGGSDWPIVDADPLAAMDVAVSRNVGGDDFDDSADGVWEASERLTQQQALTMYTTGAAHVAMMNGVVGTLWRGAHADLTVLDRSPEDLGSTRPPKVVSTFVAGKCAWGRCKRDP
;
A
#
# COMPACT_ATOMS: atom_id res chain seq x y z
N MET A 1 -37.48 3.39 -53.52
CA MET A 1 -36.20 3.08 -54.17
C MET A 1 -35.10 3.33 -53.14
N VAL A 2 -34.55 2.26 -52.60
CA VAL A 2 -33.54 2.31 -51.54
C VAL A 2 -32.17 2.14 -52.20
N GLY A 3 -31.37 3.18 -52.18
CA GLY A 3 -30.00 3.11 -52.68
C GLY A 3 -29.04 2.78 -51.56
N GLY A 4 -28.46 1.59 -51.58
CA GLY A 4 -27.48 1.13 -50.61
C GLY A 4 -26.12 1.78 -50.82
N LEU A 5 -25.56 2.32 -49.77
CA LEU A 5 -24.19 2.82 -49.72
C LEU A 5 -23.21 1.63 -49.53
N THR A 6 -22.26 1.54 -50.41
CA THR A 6 -21.26 0.46 -50.42
C THR A 6 -20.16 0.72 -49.39
N GLY A 7 -19.60 -0.35 -48.87
CA GLY A 7 -18.68 -0.39 -47.72
C GLY A 7 -17.32 0.34 -47.80
N ARG A 8 -17.14 1.23 -48.79
CA ARG A 8 -15.90 2.01 -48.92
C ARG A 8 -15.99 3.42 -48.36
N GLN A 9 -17.18 3.87 -47.96
CA GLN A 9 -17.35 5.24 -47.41
C GLN A 9 -17.40 5.30 -45.90
N VAL A 10 -17.43 4.16 -45.23
CA VAL A 10 -17.44 4.12 -43.75
C VAL A 10 -16.02 4.08 -43.18
N ALA A 11 -15.01 3.68 -43.96
CA ALA A 11 -13.63 3.63 -43.50
C ALA A 11 -12.93 5.01 -43.44
N GLY A 12 -13.48 6.01 -44.14
CA GLY A 12 -12.89 7.35 -44.16
C GLY A 12 -13.23 8.26 -42.96
N ALA A 13 -14.32 7.95 -42.27
CA ALA A 13 -14.80 8.79 -41.16
C ALA A 13 -14.19 8.41 -39.82
N PHE A 14 -13.63 7.20 -39.66
CA PHE A 14 -12.98 6.76 -38.43
C PHE A 14 -11.48 7.05 -38.40
N ALA A 15 -10.85 7.37 -39.54
CA ALA A 15 -9.43 7.69 -39.58
C ALA A 15 -9.14 9.14 -39.15
N ALA A 16 -10.14 10.01 -39.12
CA ALA A 16 -9.95 11.42 -38.73
C ALA A 16 -10.17 11.67 -37.24
N LEU A 17 -10.78 10.73 -36.51
CA LEU A 17 -10.96 10.89 -35.05
C LEU A 17 -9.91 10.13 -34.21
N GLY A 18 -9.10 9.31 -34.84
CA GLY A 18 -8.05 8.51 -34.15
C GLY A 18 -6.74 9.23 -33.93
N LEU A 19 -6.62 10.47 -34.40
CA LEU A 19 -5.35 11.23 -34.34
C LEU A 19 -5.28 12.27 -33.21
N ALA A 20 -6.28 12.34 -32.34
CA ALA A 20 -6.30 13.36 -31.30
C ALA A 20 -5.98 12.87 -29.88
N ILE A 21 -5.92 11.55 -29.64
CA ILE A 21 -5.57 11.03 -28.31
C ILE A 21 -4.68 9.79 -28.48
N GLY A 22 -3.46 10.01 -28.96
CA GLY A 22 -2.44 8.97 -28.99
C GLY A 22 -1.31 9.30 -28.02
N ILE A 23 -1.44 8.88 -26.78
CA ILE A 23 -0.31 8.91 -25.88
C ILE A 23 0.52 7.65 -26.17
N PHE A 24 1.42 7.75 -27.14
CA PHE A 24 2.39 6.70 -27.39
C PHE A 24 3.62 6.92 -26.49
N TRP A 25 3.91 5.98 -25.63
CA TRP A 25 5.24 5.84 -25.04
C TRP A 25 6.12 5.23 -26.12
N PRO A 26 7.17 5.92 -26.56
CA PRO A 26 8.09 5.29 -27.52
C PRO A 26 8.94 4.24 -26.81
N VAL A 27 8.92 3.03 -27.32
CA VAL A 27 9.92 2.02 -26.99
C VAL A 27 11.21 2.43 -27.74
N PRO A 28 12.34 2.63 -27.08
CA PRO A 28 13.56 3.02 -27.80
C PRO A 28 14.04 1.88 -28.71
N SER A 29 14.22 2.17 -29.97
CA SER A 29 14.96 1.29 -30.87
C SER A 29 16.47 1.63 -30.77
N PRO A 30 17.36 0.67 -30.96
CA PRO A 30 18.79 0.86 -30.66
C PRO A 30 19.58 1.79 -31.60
N HIS A 31 18.97 2.37 -32.60
CA HIS A 31 19.70 3.25 -33.55
C HIS A 31 18.79 4.39 -34.06
N GLY A 32 19.05 5.61 -33.64
CA GLY A 32 18.40 6.79 -34.19
C GLY A 32 18.87 8.11 -33.53
N GLU A 33 19.33 9.02 -34.35
CA GLU A 33 19.82 10.34 -33.93
C GLU A 33 18.69 11.22 -33.38
N ALA A 34 18.96 11.90 -32.28
CA ALA A 34 18.01 12.76 -31.58
C ALA A 34 17.87 14.13 -32.25
N ASN A 35 16.69 14.39 -32.80
CA ASN A 35 16.30 15.76 -33.15
C ASN A 35 15.37 16.30 -32.05
N GLY A 36 15.81 17.38 -31.41
CA GLY A 36 15.11 17.96 -30.26
C GLY A 36 13.82 18.66 -30.62
N SER A 37 12.72 18.14 -30.13
CA SER A 37 11.49 18.91 -29.94
C SER A 37 10.95 18.57 -28.55
N GLY A 38 10.80 19.58 -27.71
CA GLY A 38 10.45 19.40 -26.29
C GLY A 38 9.06 18.80 -26.11
N MET A 39 9.01 17.67 -25.41
CA MET A 39 7.75 17.12 -24.91
C MET A 39 7.57 17.51 -23.45
N THR A 40 6.45 18.11 -23.13
CA THR A 40 6.04 18.40 -21.76
C THR A 40 5.44 17.15 -21.12
N CYS A 41 5.79 16.89 -19.89
CA CYS A 41 5.22 15.80 -19.08
C CYS A 41 3.71 16.04 -18.89
N PRO A 42 2.85 15.04 -19.10
CA PRO A 42 1.39 15.24 -18.94
C PRO A 42 0.93 15.51 -17.50
N LEU A 43 1.83 15.46 -16.53
CA LEU A 43 1.49 15.71 -15.13
C LEU A 43 1.60 17.19 -14.71
N GLY A 44 1.62 18.12 -15.69
CA GLY A 44 1.40 19.54 -15.43
C GLY A 44 2.46 20.31 -14.64
N TYR A 45 3.69 19.82 -14.59
CA TYR A 45 4.79 20.58 -14.02
C TYR A 45 5.43 21.44 -15.12
N GLY A 46 4.77 22.55 -15.46
CA GLY A 46 5.28 23.54 -16.40
C GLY A 46 6.31 24.48 -15.76
N GLY A 47 7.44 23.90 -15.35
CA GLY A 47 8.62 24.70 -15.06
C GLY A 47 9.60 24.56 -16.22
N GLU A 48 10.15 25.65 -16.71
CA GLU A 48 11.20 25.61 -17.73
C GLU A 48 12.31 24.62 -17.31
N LYS A 49 12.52 23.58 -18.13
CA LYS A 49 13.64 22.67 -17.92
C LYS A 49 14.95 23.41 -18.25
N LYS A 50 15.62 23.91 -17.25
CA LYS A 50 16.98 24.39 -17.43
C LYS A 50 17.90 23.18 -17.61
N PRO A 51 18.84 23.22 -18.55
CA PRO A 51 19.81 22.14 -18.73
C PRO A 51 20.55 21.82 -17.42
N ALA A 52 20.94 20.57 -17.23
CA ALA A 52 21.62 20.13 -16.01
C ALA A 52 22.83 21.01 -15.63
N ALA A 53 23.51 21.58 -16.62
CA ALA A 53 24.65 22.50 -16.39
C ALA A 53 24.24 23.78 -15.65
N ASN A 54 23.06 24.32 -15.93
CA ASN A 54 22.58 25.53 -15.26
C ASN A 54 22.11 25.27 -13.82
N LEU A 55 21.61 24.08 -13.55
CA LEU A 55 21.24 23.66 -12.18
C LEU A 55 22.48 23.59 -11.27
N MET A 56 23.65 23.29 -11.84
CA MET A 56 24.90 23.24 -11.07
C MET A 56 25.44 24.62 -10.69
N ILE A 57 25.22 25.61 -11.55
CA ILE A 57 25.66 26.99 -11.27
C ILE A 57 24.83 27.59 -10.13
N GLU A 58 23.53 27.30 -10.11
CA GLU A 58 22.65 27.74 -9.02
C GLU A 58 22.99 27.07 -7.68
N ALA A 59 23.52 25.84 -7.69
CA ALA A 59 23.91 25.14 -6.47
C ALA A 59 25.10 25.82 -5.75
N LYS A 60 25.94 26.55 -6.47
CA LYS A 60 27.11 27.25 -5.91
C LYS A 60 26.81 28.66 -5.41
N ASN A 61 25.59 29.15 -5.58
CA ASN A 61 25.24 30.49 -5.10
C ASN A 61 24.58 30.38 -3.72
N PRO A 62 25.31 30.70 -2.62
CA PRO A 62 24.75 30.61 -1.26
C PRO A 62 23.56 31.55 -1.03
N SER A 63 23.36 32.52 -1.91
CA SER A 63 22.22 33.47 -1.84
C SER A 63 20.96 32.90 -2.51
N SER A 64 21.06 31.78 -3.24
CA SER A 64 19.88 31.22 -3.89
C SER A 64 18.85 30.77 -2.84
N ALA A 65 17.56 30.93 -3.15
CA ALA A 65 16.48 30.53 -2.27
C ALA A 65 16.56 29.03 -1.93
N TRP A 66 17.00 28.21 -2.89
CA TRP A 66 17.20 26.79 -2.69
C TRP A 66 18.29 26.50 -1.65
N PHE A 67 19.45 27.18 -1.77
CA PHE A 67 20.58 26.98 -0.85
C PHE A 67 20.22 27.41 0.57
N ARG A 68 19.50 28.53 0.72
CA ARG A 68 18.99 28.97 2.02
C ARG A 68 17.98 27.98 2.62
N ARG A 69 17.23 27.29 1.76
CA ARG A 69 16.17 26.41 2.21
C ARG A 69 16.65 24.98 2.54
N TYR A 70 17.56 24.45 1.73
CA TYR A 70 17.96 23.05 1.80
C TYR A 70 19.46 22.83 1.96
N GLY A 71 20.24 23.86 1.77
CA GLY A 71 21.69 23.75 1.64
C GLY A 71 22.47 23.57 2.92
N GLY A 72 21.88 23.92 4.02
CA GLY A 72 22.42 23.71 5.37
C GLY A 72 23.89 23.34 5.49
N GLY A 73 24.79 24.17 5.01
CA GLY A 73 26.21 23.96 5.23
C GLY A 73 26.95 23.09 4.22
N LEU A 74 28.24 23.19 4.31
CA LEU A 74 29.23 22.63 3.40
C LEU A 74 29.55 21.14 3.66
N ASN A 75 28.74 20.44 4.50
CA ASN A 75 29.00 19.07 4.95
C ASN A 75 28.24 18.05 4.10
N ALA A 76 28.26 18.21 2.79
CA ALA A 76 27.66 17.21 1.88
C ALA A 76 28.49 15.91 1.91
N ARG A 77 27.81 14.80 1.63
CA ARG A 77 28.41 13.45 1.48
C ARG A 77 28.17 12.98 0.07
N VAL A 78 29.14 12.24 -0.48
CA VAL A 78 29.02 11.64 -1.81
C VAL A 78 28.91 10.13 -1.66
N TYR A 79 27.93 9.55 -2.34
CA TYR A 79 27.75 8.09 -2.43
C TYR A 79 28.00 7.66 -3.85
N THR A 80 28.81 6.61 -4.03
CA THR A 80 29.28 6.12 -5.34
C THR A 80 29.53 4.61 -5.31
N ASN A 81 30.10 4.09 -6.38
CA ASN A 81 30.42 2.68 -6.59
C ASN A 81 29.17 1.80 -6.56
N ALA A 82 28.08 2.33 -7.11
CA ALA A 82 26.79 1.63 -7.28
C ALA A 82 26.11 2.23 -8.51
N SER A 83 25.10 1.54 -9.03
CA SER A 83 24.24 2.07 -10.09
C SER A 83 22.97 2.63 -9.42
N PHE A 84 22.74 3.92 -9.56
CA PHE A 84 21.61 4.62 -8.90
C PHE A 84 20.48 4.82 -9.91
N TRP A 85 19.32 4.20 -9.66
CA TRP A 85 18.09 4.46 -10.40
C TRP A 85 17.43 5.73 -9.85
N THR A 86 17.20 6.71 -10.70
CA THR A 86 16.81 8.05 -10.24
C THR A 86 15.30 8.24 -10.06
N GLY A 87 14.49 7.42 -10.72
CA GLY A 87 13.05 7.65 -10.84
C GLY A 87 12.69 8.67 -11.92
N ASP A 88 13.68 9.15 -12.71
CA ASP A 88 13.49 10.08 -13.81
C ASP A 88 13.78 9.37 -15.14
N ALA A 89 12.75 9.25 -15.98
CA ALA A 89 12.88 8.56 -17.27
C ALA A 89 13.89 9.23 -18.21
N SER A 90 14.17 10.52 -18.03
CA SER A 90 15.15 11.24 -18.87
C SER A 90 16.60 10.96 -18.47
N ILE A 91 16.83 10.59 -17.20
CA ILE A 91 18.16 10.23 -16.66
C ILE A 91 17.98 9.04 -15.73
N PRO A 92 17.63 7.86 -16.26
CA PRO A 92 17.20 6.75 -15.40
C PRO A 92 18.30 6.21 -14.49
N TRP A 93 19.56 6.26 -14.90
CA TRP A 93 20.68 5.71 -14.12
C TRP A 93 21.84 6.70 -14.02
N VAL A 94 22.43 6.81 -12.82
CA VAL A 94 23.63 7.62 -12.58
C VAL A 94 24.65 6.84 -11.73
N GLN A 95 25.90 7.35 -11.67
CA GLN A 95 27.03 6.68 -10.99
C GLN A 95 27.22 7.14 -9.55
N ALA A 96 26.67 8.30 -9.20
CA ALA A 96 26.90 8.90 -7.89
C ALA A 96 25.81 9.89 -7.53
N ILE A 97 25.62 10.10 -6.21
CA ILE A 97 24.77 11.15 -5.67
C ILE A 97 25.51 11.90 -4.56
N ALA A 98 25.22 13.20 -4.42
CA ALA A 98 25.62 13.98 -3.26
C ALA A 98 24.39 14.26 -2.39
N VAL A 99 24.56 14.18 -1.08
CA VAL A 99 23.49 14.35 -0.09
C VAL A 99 23.93 15.43 0.91
N THR A 100 23.06 16.39 1.18
CA THR A 100 23.32 17.45 2.16
C THR A 100 23.29 16.90 3.59
N GLU A 101 23.81 17.68 4.53
CA GLU A 101 23.73 17.35 5.96
C GLU A 101 22.27 17.16 6.43
N ALA A 102 21.33 17.91 5.82
CA ALA A 102 19.90 17.79 6.11
C ALA A 102 19.24 16.54 5.46
N GLY A 103 20.02 15.69 4.76
CA GLY A 103 19.51 14.46 4.18
C GLY A 103 18.75 14.66 2.87
N ARG A 104 19.07 15.73 2.12
CA ARG A 104 18.45 16.01 0.82
C ARG A 104 19.43 15.71 -0.31
N VAL A 105 18.92 15.27 -1.43
CA VAL A 105 19.72 15.08 -2.65
C VAL A 105 20.21 16.45 -3.13
N LEU A 106 21.51 16.64 -3.20
CA LEU A 106 22.15 17.86 -3.68
C LEU A 106 22.43 17.79 -5.19
N ALA A 107 22.97 16.66 -5.65
CA ALA A 107 23.35 16.45 -7.05
C ALA A 107 23.35 14.95 -7.38
N ILE A 108 23.11 14.65 -8.65
CA ILE A 108 23.21 13.29 -9.20
C ILE A 108 24.01 13.34 -10.49
N GLY A 109 24.69 12.25 -10.86
CA GLY A 109 25.43 12.20 -12.12
C GLY A 109 26.67 11.33 -12.06
N SER A 110 27.72 11.75 -12.82
CA SER A 110 29.04 11.10 -12.74
C SER A 110 29.74 11.48 -11.42
N LEU A 111 30.68 10.68 -10.99
CA LEU A 111 31.43 10.95 -9.75
C LEU A 111 32.11 12.33 -9.77
N PRO A 112 32.83 12.74 -10.86
CA PRO A 112 33.42 14.08 -10.90
C PRO A 112 32.38 15.22 -10.77
N THR A 113 31.22 15.07 -11.45
CA THR A 113 30.13 16.05 -11.41
C THR A 113 29.61 16.23 -9.99
N VAL A 114 29.36 15.11 -9.32
CA VAL A 114 28.76 15.09 -7.99
C VAL A 114 29.76 15.58 -6.93
N THR A 115 31.04 15.18 -7.03
CA THR A 115 32.11 15.65 -6.14
C THR A 115 32.31 17.15 -6.27
N HIS A 116 32.28 17.67 -7.49
CA HIS A 116 32.37 19.11 -7.73
C HIS A 116 31.22 19.87 -7.03
N ALA A 117 30.00 19.34 -7.12
CA ALA A 117 28.82 19.96 -6.48
C ALA A 117 28.90 19.88 -4.95
N ALA A 118 29.44 18.80 -4.41
CA ALA A 118 29.55 18.55 -2.97
C ALA A 118 30.67 19.38 -2.31
N GLY A 119 31.71 19.73 -3.09
CA GLY A 119 32.89 20.44 -2.61
C GLY A 119 34.08 19.50 -2.40
N PRO A 120 35.31 20.08 -2.39
CA PRO A 120 36.52 19.27 -2.40
C PRO A 120 36.75 18.42 -1.14
N ASP A 121 36.17 18.84 -0.04
CA ASP A 121 36.36 18.15 1.27
C ASP A 121 35.20 17.18 1.60
N ALA A 122 34.26 17.00 0.68
CA ALA A 122 33.11 16.12 0.92
C ALA A 122 33.56 14.65 1.04
N PRO A 123 33.22 13.94 2.12
CA PRO A 123 33.58 12.54 2.23
C PRO A 123 32.86 11.69 1.19
N ILE A 124 33.56 10.70 0.65
CA ILE A 124 33.05 9.80 -0.39
C ILE A 124 32.84 8.40 0.21
N PHE A 125 31.66 7.88 0.10
CA PHE A 125 31.25 6.58 0.61
C PHE A 125 30.95 5.63 -0.55
N ASN A 126 31.55 4.45 -0.51
CA ASN A 126 31.32 3.39 -1.48
C ASN A 126 30.16 2.51 -1.01
N LEU A 127 29.06 2.48 -1.75
CA LEU A 127 27.91 1.64 -1.43
C LEU A 127 27.99 0.25 -2.07
N GLY A 128 28.79 0.11 -3.13
CA GLY A 128 28.88 -1.13 -3.86
C GLY A 128 29.62 -2.24 -3.10
N GLY A 129 29.10 -3.46 -3.18
CA GLY A 129 29.82 -4.66 -2.81
C GLY A 129 30.85 -5.05 -3.88
N GLU A 130 31.46 -6.23 -3.75
CA GLU A 130 32.48 -6.73 -4.69
C GLU A 130 32.01 -6.77 -6.16
N LYS A 131 30.70 -6.92 -6.39
CA LYS A 131 30.12 -7.05 -7.73
C LYS A 131 29.39 -5.80 -8.21
N GLY A 132 29.42 -4.72 -7.40
CA GLY A 132 28.63 -3.52 -7.67
C GLY A 132 27.17 -3.72 -7.24
N ASP A 133 26.67 -2.81 -6.43
CA ASP A 133 25.28 -2.85 -5.97
C ASP A 133 24.42 -1.88 -6.79
N PHE A 134 23.11 -2.00 -6.64
CA PHE A 134 22.12 -1.13 -7.27
C PHE A 134 21.41 -0.35 -6.18
N VAL A 135 21.14 0.90 -6.43
CA VAL A 135 20.44 1.79 -5.47
C VAL A 135 19.20 2.33 -6.13
N VAL A 136 18.08 2.20 -5.44
CA VAL A 136 16.80 2.81 -5.86
C VAL A 136 16.37 3.80 -4.78
N PRO A 137 15.49 4.76 -5.09
CA PRO A 137 14.86 5.57 -4.03
C PRO A 137 14.26 4.64 -2.98
N GLY A 138 14.27 5.08 -1.74
CA GLY A 138 13.69 4.30 -0.65
C GLY A 138 12.28 3.81 -0.99
N LEU A 139 12.03 2.52 -0.79
CA LEU A 139 10.76 1.91 -1.17
C LEU A 139 9.63 2.43 -0.28
N PHE A 140 8.45 2.58 -0.87
CA PHE A 140 7.28 3.19 -0.24
C PHE A 140 6.11 2.20 -0.30
N ASP A 141 5.69 1.69 0.85
CA ASP A 141 4.48 0.87 0.97
C ASP A 141 3.30 1.80 1.20
N THR A 142 2.39 1.87 0.23
CA THR A 142 1.29 2.85 0.30
C THR A 142 0.04 2.33 1.00
N HIS A 143 0.06 1.13 1.57
CA HIS A 143 -1.10 0.58 2.27
C HIS A 143 -0.66 -0.46 3.29
N LEU A 144 -0.71 -0.11 4.58
CA LEU A 144 -0.48 -1.08 5.64
C LEU A 144 -1.13 -0.64 6.96
N HIS A 145 -1.08 -1.51 7.95
CA HIS A 145 -1.59 -1.33 9.30
C HIS A 145 -0.41 -1.47 10.28
N LEU A 146 0.28 -0.36 10.53
CA LEU A 146 1.63 -0.35 11.14
C LEU A 146 1.66 -1.02 12.52
N VAL A 147 0.77 -0.63 13.44
CA VAL A 147 0.77 -1.18 14.80
C VAL A 147 0.36 -2.66 14.78
N SER A 148 -0.61 -3.01 13.92
CA SER A 148 -1.08 -4.40 13.79
C SER A 148 0.04 -5.31 13.28
N GLY A 149 0.80 -4.85 12.28
CA GLY A 149 1.98 -5.58 11.81
C GLY A 149 3.01 -5.78 12.93
N GLY A 150 3.27 -4.74 13.72
CA GLY A 150 4.18 -4.84 14.87
C GLY A 150 3.72 -5.83 15.93
N PHE A 151 2.40 -5.94 16.17
CA PHE A 151 1.84 -6.96 17.06
C PHE A 151 1.97 -8.36 16.42
N ARG A 152 1.63 -8.45 15.12
CA ARG A 152 1.67 -9.71 14.38
C ARG A 152 3.04 -10.40 14.45
N LEU A 153 4.13 -9.62 14.44
CA LEU A 153 5.50 -10.15 14.55
C LEU A 153 5.77 -10.84 15.89
N ALA A 154 4.95 -10.59 16.92
CA ALA A 154 5.10 -11.18 18.25
C ALA A 154 3.99 -12.18 18.60
N GLU A 155 3.00 -12.35 17.74
CA GLU A 155 1.82 -13.20 17.96
C GLU A 155 1.98 -14.58 17.34
N LEU A 156 1.01 -15.49 17.57
CA LEU A 156 1.04 -16.83 16.99
C LEU A 156 0.90 -16.76 15.46
N ASP A 157 1.90 -17.28 14.77
CA ASP A 157 1.92 -17.34 13.30
C ASP A 157 1.40 -18.71 12.83
N LEU A 158 0.39 -18.66 11.94
CA LEU A 158 -0.26 -19.83 11.34
C LEU A 158 -0.25 -19.75 9.80
N ALA A 159 0.59 -18.88 9.21
CA ALA A 159 0.55 -18.60 7.76
C ALA A 159 0.85 -19.83 6.89
N ASP A 160 1.72 -20.73 7.34
CA ASP A 160 2.12 -21.92 6.58
C ASP A 160 1.41 -23.20 7.04
N VAL A 161 0.36 -23.07 7.87
CA VAL A 161 -0.41 -24.22 8.36
C VAL A 161 -1.31 -24.76 7.24
N LYS A 162 -1.21 -26.07 6.99
CA LYS A 162 -1.93 -26.73 5.89
C LYS A 162 -3.02 -27.71 6.37
N THR A 163 -2.92 -28.16 7.62
CA THR A 163 -3.85 -29.19 8.13
C THR A 163 -4.39 -28.82 9.51
N ARG A 164 -5.53 -29.42 9.87
CA ARG A 164 -6.12 -29.31 11.20
C ARG A 164 -5.13 -29.73 12.30
N GLU A 165 -4.37 -30.78 12.06
CA GLU A 165 -3.39 -31.33 13.03
C GLU A 165 -2.26 -30.32 13.29
N GLU A 166 -1.76 -29.66 12.25
CA GLU A 166 -0.74 -28.63 12.40
C GLU A 166 -1.28 -27.42 13.16
N PHE A 167 -2.50 -26.98 12.83
CA PHE A 167 -3.19 -25.89 13.52
C PHE A 167 -3.29 -26.21 15.02
N VAL A 168 -3.87 -27.37 15.36
CA VAL A 168 -4.06 -27.80 16.75
C VAL A 168 -2.71 -27.87 17.48
N THR A 169 -1.69 -28.43 16.83
CA THR A 169 -0.34 -28.58 17.42
C THR A 169 0.25 -27.21 17.76
N ARG A 170 0.16 -26.23 16.84
CA ARG A 170 0.70 -24.89 17.08
C ARG A 170 -0.09 -24.15 18.16
N VAL A 171 -1.41 -24.23 18.12
CA VAL A 171 -2.28 -23.61 19.12
C VAL A 171 -1.97 -24.19 20.51
N ALA A 172 -1.86 -25.53 20.64
CA ALA A 172 -1.55 -26.18 21.90
C ALA A 172 -0.17 -25.77 22.44
N ALA A 173 0.83 -25.69 21.55
CA ALA A 173 2.18 -25.25 21.93
C ALA A 173 2.20 -23.79 22.40
N ALA A 174 1.43 -22.92 21.72
CA ALA A 174 1.33 -21.52 22.09
C ALA A 174 0.55 -21.34 23.42
N ALA A 175 -0.52 -22.09 23.60
CA ALA A 175 -1.32 -22.06 24.83
C ALA A 175 -0.48 -22.38 26.08
N LYS A 176 0.47 -23.31 25.96
CA LYS A 176 1.38 -23.68 27.06
C LYS A 176 2.32 -22.55 27.48
N LYS A 177 2.53 -21.55 26.63
CA LYS A 177 3.41 -20.42 26.91
C LYS A 177 2.69 -19.26 27.62
N LEU A 178 1.36 -19.33 27.71
CA LEU A 178 0.59 -18.31 28.42
C LEU A 178 0.86 -18.39 29.93
N GLU A 179 1.07 -17.23 30.53
CA GLU A 179 1.43 -17.15 31.95
C GLU A 179 0.22 -17.30 32.89
N SER A 180 -0.98 -17.10 32.35
CA SER A 180 -2.22 -17.27 33.14
C SER A 180 -3.40 -17.57 32.22
N ASN A 181 -4.48 -18.12 32.80
CA ASN A 181 -5.74 -18.36 32.11
C ASN A 181 -6.47 -17.05 31.72
N ASP A 182 -6.03 -15.91 32.22
CA ASP A 182 -6.65 -14.63 31.87
C ASP A 182 -6.08 -14.05 30.58
N GLN A 183 -4.91 -14.54 30.14
CA GLN A 183 -4.33 -14.11 28.90
C GLN A 183 -5.09 -14.68 27.69
N TRP A 184 -5.14 -13.90 26.63
CA TRP A 184 -5.69 -14.32 25.35
C TRP A 184 -4.56 -14.81 24.45
N LEU A 185 -4.81 -15.92 23.78
CA LEU A 185 -3.96 -16.34 22.67
C LEU A 185 -4.44 -15.62 21.42
N VAL A 186 -3.59 -14.75 20.87
CA VAL A 186 -3.89 -13.98 19.67
C VAL A 186 -2.88 -14.34 18.58
N GLY A 187 -3.33 -14.31 17.34
CA GLY A 187 -2.48 -14.64 16.20
C GLY A 187 -3.29 -14.81 14.94
N GLY A 188 -2.73 -15.51 13.98
CA GLY A 188 -3.45 -15.80 12.76
C GLY A 188 -2.56 -16.00 11.55
N GLY A 189 -3.08 -15.58 10.38
CA GLY A 189 -2.41 -15.77 9.11
C GLY A 189 -2.80 -17.06 8.39
N TYR A 190 -3.61 -17.92 9.02
CA TYR A 190 -4.10 -19.14 8.36
C TYR A 190 -4.96 -18.77 7.15
N GLY A 191 -5.04 -19.62 6.17
CA GLY A 191 -5.91 -19.30 5.04
C GLY A 191 -5.83 -20.22 3.84
N ALA A 192 -5.16 -19.79 2.81
CA ALA A 192 -5.22 -20.41 1.48
C ALA A 192 -4.80 -21.89 1.43
N GLU A 193 -3.94 -22.30 2.36
CA GLU A 193 -3.41 -23.68 2.38
C GLU A 193 -4.32 -24.66 3.13
N LEU A 194 -5.27 -24.16 3.93
CA LEU A 194 -6.21 -25.02 4.65
C LEU A 194 -7.39 -25.39 3.76
N SER A 195 -7.77 -26.66 3.77
CA SER A 195 -8.91 -27.17 2.99
C SER A 195 -10.26 -26.65 3.50
N GLU A 196 -10.33 -26.25 4.79
CA GLU A 196 -11.54 -25.71 5.42
C GLU A 196 -11.16 -24.67 6.49
N ASP A 197 -12.04 -23.72 6.75
CA ASP A 197 -11.82 -22.73 7.82
C ASP A 197 -11.91 -23.42 9.20
N PRO A 198 -10.98 -23.10 10.13
CA PRO A 198 -11.07 -23.60 11.50
C PRO A 198 -12.36 -23.14 12.18
N THR A 199 -12.94 -24.00 13.00
CA THR A 199 -14.11 -23.68 13.83
C THR A 199 -13.76 -23.77 15.30
N ALA A 200 -14.69 -23.34 16.17
CA ALA A 200 -14.54 -23.46 17.62
C ALA A 200 -14.29 -24.92 18.06
N GLU A 201 -14.82 -25.88 17.31
CA GLU A 201 -14.60 -27.31 17.56
C GLU A 201 -13.12 -27.73 17.53
N TRP A 202 -12.29 -27.05 16.69
CA TRP A 202 -10.87 -27.38 16.60
C TRP A 202 -10.13 -27.11 17.92
N PHE A 203 -10.62 -26.18 18.74
CA PHE A 203 -10.04 -25.88 20.05
C PHE A 203 -10.47 -26.89 21.14
N GLU A 204 -11.45 -27.77 20.87
CA GLU A 204 -11.87 -28.82 21.81
C GLU A 204 -10.95 -30.03 21.82
N HIS A 205 -9.88 -30.03 21.06
CA HIS A 205 -8.90 -31.09 21.04
C HIS A 205 -8.28 -31.25 22.44
N PRO A 206 -8.09 -32.50 22.94
CA PRO A 206 -7.59 -32.75 24.31
C PRO A 206 -6.25 -32.11 24.67
N SER A 207 -5.43 -31.74 23.69
CA SER A 207 -4.15 -31.07 23.94
C SER A 207 -4.30 -29.55 24.21
N ILE A 208 -5.50 -28.98 24.03
CA ILE A 208 -5.77 -27.57 24.20
C ILE A 208 -6.59 -27.35 25.48
N PRO A 209 -6.20 -26.43 26.37
CA PRO A 209 -6.99 -26.15 27.57
C PRO A 209 -8.39 -25.61 27.20
N LYS A 210 -9.43 -26.15 27.80
CA LYS A 210 -10.82 -25.71 27.57
C LYS A 210 -11.10 -24.28 28.02
N THR A 211 -10.23 -23.74 28.90
CA THR A 211 -10.29 -22.35 29.37
C THR A 211 -9.57 -21.38 28.42
N LEU A 212 -9.02 -21.87 27.31
CA LEU A 212 -8.24 -21.03 26.37
C LEU A 212 -9.14 -19.99 25.71
N LYS A 213 -8.82 -18.72 25.90
CA LYS A 213 -9.44 -17.60 25.18
C LYS A 213 -8.57 -17.37 23.94
N ALA A 214 -8.95 -17.97 22.81
CA ALA A 214 -8.20 -17.82 21.56
C ALA A 214 -8.98 -16.97 20.56
N TRP A 215 -8.27 -16.06 19.91
CA TRP A 215 -8.79 -15.29 18.77
C TRP A 215 -7.72 -15.30 17.70
N LEU A 216 -8.00 -15.94 16.58
CA LEU A 216 -7.04 -16.13 15.50
C LEU A 216 -7.65 -15.61 14.19
N LEU A 217 -6.98 -14.63 13.57
CA LEU A 217 -7.43 -14.03 12.32
C LEU A 217 -6.98 -14.84 11.11
N ARG A 218 -7.86 -14.98 10.14
CA ARG A 218 -7.50 -15.48 8.82
C ARG A 218 -6.55 -14.50 8.15
N ALA A 219 -5.81 -14.97 7.15
CA ALA A 219 -4.84 -14.14 6.42
C ALA A 219 -5.44 -12.85 5.86
N ASP A 220 -6.72 -12.90 5.41
CA ASP A 220 -7.41 -11.73 4.85
C ASP A 220 -7.88 -10.71 5.91
N ALA A 221 -7.76 -11.02 7.20
CA ALA A 221 -8.24 -10.23 8.34
C ALA A 221 -9.74 -9.90 8.34
N HIS A 222 -10.48 -10.36 7.34
CA HIS A 222 -11.94 -10.20 7.26
C HIS A 222 -12.69 -11.39 7.88
N THR A 223 -11.97 -12.40 8.34
CA THR A 223 -12.52 -13.59 9.02
C THR A 223 -11.63 -13.89 10.21
N GLY A 224 -12.21 -14.31 11.32
CA GLY A 224 -11.46 -14.82 12.45
C GLY A 224 -12.20 -15.96 13.12
N VAL A 225 -11.46 -16.80 13.88
CA VAL A 225 -12.03 -17.91 14.65
C VAL A 225 -11.77 -17.71 16.14
N ALA A 226 -12.85 -17.84 16.94
CA ALA A 226 -12.84 -17.77 18.40
C ALA A 226 -13.00 -19.18 19.00
N SER A 227 -12.28 -19.46 20.09
CA SER A 227 -12.55 -20.64 20.90
C SER A 227 -13.87 -20.53 21.64
N UNK A 228 -14.28 -21.46 22.02
CA UNK A 228 -15.34 -21.55 22.68
C UNK A 228 -15.44 -20.67 23.74
N GLU A 229 -14.39 -20.65 24.69
CA GLU A 229 -14.30 -19.76 25.86
C GLU A 229 -14.22 -18.29 25.45
N ALA A 230 -13.57 -17.99 24.32
CA ALA A 230 -13.54 -16.62 23.76
C ALA A 230 -14.95 -16.15 23.39
N LEU A 231 -15.76 -16.99 22.74
CA LEU A 231 -17.16 -16.66 22.44
C LEU A 231 -17.93 -16.36 23.73
N ARG A 232 -17.79 -17.22 24.74
CA ARG A 232 -18.49 -17.09 26.01
C ARG A 232 -18.18 -15.77 26.70
N VAL A 233 -16.90 -15.41 26.81
CA VAL A 233 -16.51 -14.15 27.49
C VAL A 233 -16.84 -12.92 26.64
N SER A 234 -17.06 -13.10 25.35
CA SER A 234 -17.50 -12.03 24.44
C SER A 234 -19.03 -11.87 24.41
N GLY A 235 -19.76 -12.73 25.14
CA GLY A 235 -21.22 -12.71 25.17
C GLY A 235 -21.87 -13.12 23.85
N ILE A 236 -21.19 -13.94 23.07
CA ILE A 236 -21.68 -14.41 21.76
C ILE A 236 -22.32 -15.78 21.94
N ASP A 237 -23.62 -15.86 21.69
CA ASP A 237 -24.39 -17.11 21.81
C ASP A 237 -25.44 -17.24 20.70
N ALA A 238 -26.31 -18.25 20.81
CA ALA A 238 -27.33 -18.54 19.80
C ALA A 238 -28.36 -17.39 19.62
N SER A 239 -28.50 -16.49 20.60
CA SER A 239 -29.43 -15.37 20.53
C SER A 239 -28.78 -14.08 20.01
N THR A 240 -27.45 -14.05 19.87
CA THR A 240 -26.70 -12.86 19.42
C THR A 240 -27.01 -12.61 17.94
N PRO A 241 -27.55 -11.44 17.57
CA PRO A 241 -27.82 -11.14 16.16
C PRO A 241 -26.54 -10.78 15.41
N ASP A 242 -26.54 -10.97 14.12
CA ASP A 242 -25.46 -10.46 13.27
C ASP A 242 -25.44 -8.93 13.32
N PRO A 243 -24.29 -8.31 13.57
CA PRO A 243 -24.21 -6.85 13.51
C PRO A 243 -24.28 -6.36 12.06
N VAL A 244 -24.67 -5.11 11.87
CA VAL A 244 -24.70 -4.50 10.53
C VAL A 244 -23.31 -4.60 9.89
N GLY A 245 -23.23 -5.17 8.69
CA GLY A 245 -21.98 -5.35 7.98
C GLY A 245 -21.09 -6.46 8.55
N GLY A 246 -21.65 -7.40 9.32
CA GLY A 246 -20.89 -8.51 9.86
C GLY A 246 -21.72 -9.79 9.93
N VAL A 247 -21.03 -10.93 9.99
CA VAL A 247 -21.66 -12.25 10.01
C VAL A 247 -21.11 -13.10 11.15
N ILE A 248 -21.98 -13.67 11.96
CA ILE A 248 -21.65 -14.72 12.93
C ILE A 248 -22.01 -16.06 12.27
N ALA A 249 -21.00 -16.82 11.87
CA ALA A 249 -21.26 -18.13 11.24
C ALA A 249 -21.81 -19.11 12.28
N ARG A 250 -22.79 -19.91 11.86
CA ARG A 250 -23.52 -20.81 12.73
C ARG A 250 -23.37 -22.26 12.31
N ASP A 251 -23.57 -23.15 13.26
CA ASP A 251 -23.54 -24.59 13.01
C ASP A 251 -24.64 -24.93 11.99
N PRO A 252 -24.30 -25.57 10.87
CA PRO A 252 -25.30 -25.88 9.84
C PRO A 252 -26.37 -26.89 10.31
N THR A 253 -26.13 -27.63 11.40
CA THR A 253 -27.11 -28.63 11.87
C THR A 253 -28.30 -27.99 12.56
N ASP A 254 -28.10 -26.87 13.27
CA ASP A 254 -29.19 -26.19 13.99
C ASP A 254 -29.47 -24.77 13.47
N GLY A 255 -28.58 -24.21 12.67
CA GLY A 255 -28.69 -22.87 12.12
C GLY A 255 -28.65 -21.75 13.17
N LYS A 256 -28.24 -22.03 14.40
CA LYS A 256 -28.33 -21.10 15.52
C LYS A 256 -27.03 -20.94 16.31
N THR A 257 -26.37 -22.04 16.65
CA THR A 257 -25.20 -22.03 17.52
C THR A 257 -24.00 -21.44 16.79
N PRO A 258 -23.36 -20.37 17.32
CA PRO A 258 -22.14 -19.84 16.70
C PRO A 258 -21.04 -20.92 16.63
N ASN A 259 -20.46 -21.11 15.44
CA ASN A 259 -19.44 -22.12 15.22
C ASN A 259 -18.00 -21.60 15.45
N GLY A 260 -17.88 -20.35 15.92
CA GLY A 260 -16.57 -19.73 16.19
C GLY A 260 -16.12 -18.75 15.10
N ILE A 261 -16.61 -18.88 13.90
CA ILE A 261 -16.19 -18.02 12.77
C ILE A 261 -16.98 -16.70 12.80
N LEU A 262 -16.24 -15.59 12.80
CA LEU A 262 -16.82 -14.23 12.75
C LEU A 262 -16.21 -13.49 11.55
N ARG A 263 -17.06 -12.73 10.83
CA ARG A 263 -16.63 -12.00 9.63
C ARG A 263 -16.94 -10.50 9.77
N ASP A 264 -16.02 -9.70 9.23
CA ASP A 264 -16.14 -8.23 9.13
C ASP A 264 -16.56 -7.61 10.46
N ASN A 265 -17.65 -6.82 10.51
CA ASN A 265 -18.02 -6.11 11.73
C ASN A 265 -18.33 -7.04 12.94
N ALA A 266 -18.58 -8.33 12.70
CA ALA A 266 -18.76 -9.28 13.81
C ALA A 266 -17.44 -9.52 14.57
N ILE A 267 -16.27 -9.32 13.95
CA ILE A 267 -14.95 -9.38 14.60
C ILE A 267 -14.92 -8.42 15.81
N GLY A 268 -15.58 -7.28 15.69
CA GLY A 268 -15.65 -6.28 16.75
C GLY A 268 -16.22 -6.80 18.08
N LEU A 269 -17.07 -7.83 18.03
CA LEU A 269 -17.65 -8.42 19.24
C LEU A 269 -16.59 -9.08 20.12
N VAL A 270 -15.65 -9.80 19.52
CA VAL A 270 -14.53 -10.44 20.25
C VAL A 270 -13.46 -9.38 20.61
N THR A 271 -13.17 -8.47 19.69
CA THR A 271 -12.17 -7.41 19.95
C THR A 271 -12.56 -6.55 21.16
N ALA A 272 -13.86 -6.26 21.33
CA ALA A 272 -14.37 -5.48 22.46
C ALA A 272 -14.17 -6.20 23.81
N ALA A 273 -14.16 -7.53 23.82
CA ALA A 273 -13.96 -8.32 25.04
C ALA A 273 -12.49 -8.54 25.41
N ARG A 274 -11.58 -8.28 24.47
CA ARG A 274 -10.14 -8.48 24.68
C ARG A 274 -9.54 -7.32 25.50
N PRO A 275 -8.55 -7.61 26.38
CA PRO A 275 -7.83 -6.54 27.08
C PRO A 275 -7.19 -5.54 26.12
N VAL A 276 -7.29 -4.28 26.44
CA VAL A 276 -6.65 -3.21 25.65
C VAL A 276 -5.14 -3.28 25.85
N LYS A 277 -4.40 -3.32 24.76
CA LYS A 277 -2.92 -3.27 24.78
C LYS A 277 -2.48 -1.94 25.38
N SER A 278 -1.49 -2.00 26.29
CA SER A 278 -0.97 -0.79 26.94
C SER A 278 -0.23 0.11 25.94
N GLU A 279 -0.05 1.37 26.29
CA GLU A 279 0.75 2.33 25.51
C GLU A 279 2.17 1.79 25.29
N ARG A 280 2.77 1.21 26.33
CA ARG A 280 4.09 0.57 26.24
C ARG A 280 4.11 -0.55 25.19
N ASP A 281 3.11 -1.44 25.23
CA ASP A 281 3.03 -2.55 24.27
C ASP A 281 2.88 -2.05 22.84
N ARG A 282 2.07 -0.99 22.64
CA ARG A 282 1.86 -0.39 21.33
C ARG A 282 3.14 0.28 20.82
N ARG A 283 3.85 1.00 21.69
CA ARG A 283 5.13 1.63 21.35
C ARG A 283 6.19 0.57 20.94
N GLU A 284 6.24 -0.55 21.66
CA GLU A 284 7.15 -1.65 21.31
C GLU A 284 6.72 -2.33 19.99
N ALA A 285 5.41 -2.42 19.71
CA ALA A 285 4.93 -2.92 18.43
C ALA A 285 5.38 -2.00 17.28
N PHE A 286 5.26 -0.68 17.44
CA PHE A 286 5.77 0.28 16.44
C PHE A 286 7.28 0.09 16.19
N LYS A 287 8.09 -0.06 17.24
CA LYS A 287 9.53 -0.26 17.08
C LYS A 287 9.85 -1.53 16.29
N ARG A 288 9.18 -2.65 16.64
CA ARG A 288 9.35 -3.90 15.88
C ARG A 288 8.95 -3.72 14.42
N ALA A 289 7.84 -3.01 14.18
CA ALA A 289 7.36 -2.72 12.82
C ALA A 289 8.42 -1.94 12.03
N PHE A 290 8.97 -0.89 12.62
CA PHE A 290 9.97 -0.07 11.94
C PHE A 290 11.23 -0.86 11.59
N ASP A 291 11.75 -1.65 12.53
CA ASP A 291 12.94 -2.49 12.27
C ASP A 291 12.67 -3.47 11.13
N TYR A 292 11.49 -4.07 11.14
CA TYR A 292 11.07 -5.02 10.10
C TYR A 292 10.98 -4.34 8.73
N LEU A 293 10.27 -3.20 8.64
CA LEU A 293 10.09 -2.47 7.39
C LEU A 293 11.42 -1.99 6.81
N LEU A 294 12.32 -1.50 7.66
CA LEU A 294 13.67 -1.12 7.22
C LEU A 294 14.44 -2.30 6.63
N SER A 295 14.25 -3.50 7.18
CA SER A 295 14.90 -4.71 6.64
C SER A 295 14.39 -5.08 5.24
N LYS A 296 13.20 -4.58 4.88
CA LYS A 296 12.59 -4.77 3.56
C LYS A 296 12.83 -3.58 2.61
N GLY A 297 13.67 -2.64 3.01
CA GLY A 297 13.99 -1.47 2.18
C GLY A 297 12.95 -0.35 2.21
N ILE A 298 11.95 -0.47 3.07
CA ILE A 298 10.85 0.50 3.15
C ILE A 298 11.28 1.69 3.99
N THR A 299 11.16 2.88 3.43
CA THR A 299 11.51 4.15 4.08
C THR A 299 10.30 5.05 4.31
N SER A 300 9.19 4.76 3.65
CA SER A 300 7.93 5.52 3.76
C SER A 300 6.75 4.57 3.76
N VAL A 301 5.69 4.92 4.51
CA VAL A 301 4.46 4.12 4.57
C VAL A 301 3.23 5.01 4.60
N CYS A 302 2.10 4.49 4.07
CA CYS A 302 0.77 4.99 4.39
C CYS A 302 0.15 4.02 5.40
N ASP A 303 -0.16 4.53 6.58
CA ASP A 303 -0.67 3.74 7.72
C ASP A 303 -2.15 4.01 7.93
N PHE A 304 -2.95 2.97 7.91
CA PHE A 304 -4.41 3.04 8.09
C PHE A 304 -4.86 2.64 9.51
N GLY A 305 -3.91 2.57 10.46
CA GLY A 305 -4.21 2.34 11.87
C GLY A 305 -4.36 0.87 12.23
N ASP A 306 -4.93 0.61 13.39
CA ASP A 306 -5.04 -0.74 13.97
C ASP A 306 -6.21 -1.50 13.31
N ILE A 307 -5.90 -2.59 12.63
CA ILE A 307 -6.88 -3.40 11.90
C ILE A 307 -7.95 -4.01 12.84
N ASP A 308 -7.55 -4.40 14.04
CA ASP A 308 -8.48 -4.97 15.04
C ASP A 308 -9.54 -3.97 15.49
N HIS A 309 -9.25 -2.67 15.37
CA HIS A 309 -10.14 -1.61 15.85
C HIS A 309 -10.92 -0.93 14.73
N LEU A 310 -10.62 -1.27 13.49
CA LEU A 310 -11.35 -0.72 12.35
C LEU A 310 -12.68 -1.43 12.15
N ALA A 311 -12.81 -2.68 12.58
CA ALA A 311 -14.07 -3.42 12.46
C ALA A 311 -15.19 -2.70 13.21
N GLY A 312 -16.20 -2.24 12.49
CA GLY A 312 -17.36 -1.54 13.04
C GLY A 312 -17.16 -0.07 13.38
N SER A 313 -15.95 0.49 13.19
CA SER A 313 -15.68 1.89 13.55
C SER A 313 -15.63 2.84 12.35
N HIS A 314 -15.74 2.31 11.14
CA HIS A 314 -15.49 3.06 9.89
C HIS A 314 -16.40 4.29 9.72
N ILE A 315 -17.57 4.28 10.33
CA ILE A 315 -18.52 5.39 10.23
C ILE A 315 -18.95 5.91 11.62
N THR A 316 -18.76 5.13 12.68
CA THR A 316 -19.33 5.45 14.00
C THR A 316 -18.53 6.45 14.83
N GLY A 317 -17.30 6.76 14.46
CA GLY A 317 -16.44 7.68 15.19
C GLY A 317 -15.95 7.16 16.56
N LYS A 318 -16.00 5.84 16.78
CA LYS A 318 -15.57 5.24 18.06
C LYS A 318 -14.11 4.80 18.06
N ALA A 319 -13.32 5.34 17.16
CA ALA A 319 -11.92 4.91 16.94
C ALA A 319 -10.92 5.63 17.87
N GLU A 320 -11.27 5.83 19.14
CA GLU A 320 -10.39 6.53 20.09
C GLU A 320 -8.99 5.91 20.19
N ARG A 321 -8.88 4.60 19.96
CA ARG A 321 -7.59 3.91 19.97
C ARG A 321 -6.67 4.34 18.82
N VAL A 322 -7.25 4.64 17.66
CA VAL A 322 -6.48 5.16 16.51
C VAL A 322 -5.84 6.50 16.88
N TRP A 323 -6.58 7.34 17.61
CA TRP A 323 -6.05 8.63 18.06
C TRP A 323 -4.95 8.46 19.11
N LYS A 324 -5.05 7.46 19.99
CA LYS A 324 -3.98 7.12 20.94
C LYS A 324 -2.73 6.65 20.22
N ASP A 325 -2.88 5.86 19.16
CA ASP A 325 -1.75 5.44 18.33
C ASP A 325 -1.07 6.65 17.66
N LEU A 326 -1.87 7.57 17.15
CA LEU A 326 -1.35 8.81 16.57
C LEU A 326 -0.58 9.64 17.63
N GLU A 327 -1.09 9.70 18.87
CA GLU A 327 -0.38 10.38 19.98
C GLU A 327 0.98 9.72 20.27
N ILE A 328 1.03 8.37 20.25
CA ILE A 328 2.29 7.62 20.43
C ILE A 328 3.26 7.94 19.30
N LEU A 329 2.79 7.87 18.04
CA LEU A 329 3.62 8.20 16.88
C LEU A 329 4.11 9.64 16.92
N ARG A 330 3.27 10.59 17.36
CA ARG A 330 3.66 11.98 17.52
C ARG A 330 4.76 12.13 18.59
N ALA A 331 4.61 11.46 19.75
CA ALA A 331 5.62 11.49 20.80
C ALA A 331 6.94 10.87 20.32
N MET A 332 6.88 9.83 19.48
CA MET A 332 8.07 9.23 18.88
C MET A 332 8.72 10.17 17.85
N ASP A 333 7.94 10.88 17.05
CA ASP A 333 8.45 11.86 16.08
C ASP A 333 9.13 13.02 16.82
N ASP A 334 8.50 13.56 17.86
CA ASP A 334 9.05 14.65 18.71
C ASP A 334 10.37 14.23 19.36
N ALA A 335 10.50 12.96 19.71
CA ALA A 335 11.74 12.40 20.31
C ALA A 335 12.80 12.04 19.25
N GLY A 336 12.49 12.15 17.96
CA GLY A 336 13.39 11.74 16.87
C GLY A 336 13.52 10.22 16.75
N GLU A 337 12.52 9.47 17.23
CA GLU A 337 12.53 8.00 17.25
C GLU A 337 11.84 7.36 16.05
N LEU A 338 11.23 8.15 15.16
CA LEU A 338 10.66 7.59 13.93
C LEU A 338 11.78 7.39 12.89
N PRO A 339 12.11 6.14 12.56
CA PRO A 339 13.20 5.92 11.61
C PRO A 339 12.76 6.00 10.15
N ILE A 340 11.43 5.91 9.88
CA ILE A 340 10.84 6.00 8.53
C ILE A 340 9.77 7.10 8.51
N ARG A 341 9.26 7.41 7.32
CA ARG A 341 8.20 8.42 7.14
C ARG A 341 6.83 7.75 7.18
N VAL A 342 5.94 8.28 8.01
CA VAL A 342 4.59 7.75 8.23
C VAL A 342 3.56 8.78 7.77
N SER A 343 2.75 8.39 6.78
CA SER A 343 1.55 9.13 6.35
C SER A 343 0.35 8.42 6.96
N HIS A 344 -0.20 8.98 8.04
CA HIS A 344 -1.27 8.34 8.80
C HIS A 344 -2.64 8.81 8.30
N TYR A 345 -3.61 7.90 8.23
CA TYR A 345 -4.97 8.14 7.76
C TYR A 345 -5.98 7.70 8.83
N PRO A 346 -6.47 8.61 9.68
CA PRO A 346 -7.56 8.29 10.60
C PRO A 346 -8.85 7.90 9.86
N PRO A 347 -9.82 7.28 10.56
CA PRO A 347 -11.09 6.92 9.93
C PRO A 347 -11.85 8.12 9.35
N LEU A 348 -12.54 7.91 8.23
CA LEU A 348 -13.40 8.93 7.60
C LEU A 348 -14.46 9.44 8.59
N ALA A 349 -14.94 8.61 9.50
CA ALA A 349 -15.89 9.01 10.53
C ALA A 349 -15.41 10.23 11.33
N ASP A 350 -14.11 10.36 11.50
CA ASP A 350 -13.49 11.43 12.30
C ASP A 350 -12.98 12.60 11.43
N TRP A 351 -13.47 12.74 10.20
CA TRP A 351 -12.97 13.77 9.27
C TRP A 351 -13.00 15.18 9.85
N LYS A 352 -13.99 15.50 10.67
CA LYS A 352 -14.09 16.82 11.33
C LYS A 352 -12.92 17.06 12.27
N ARG A 353 -12.62 16.05 13.10
CA ARG A 353 -11.46 16.10 14.02
C ARG A 353 -10.14 16.26 13.25
N VAL A 354 -10.01 15.55 12.12
CA VAL A 354 -8.84 15.68 11.23
C VAL A 354 -8.77 17.09 10.65
N ALA A 355 -9.88 17.63 10.18
CA ALA A 355 -9.95 18.97 9.58
C ALA A 355 -9.65 20.07 10.61
N GLU A 356 -9.97 19.84 11.88
CA GLU A 356 -9.70 20.79 12.96
C GLU A 356 -8.25 20.79 13.43
N ILE A 357 -7.47 19.73 13.15
CA ILE A 357 -6.05 19.74 13.45
C ILE A 357 -5.42 20.88 12.65
N ASP A 358 -4.79 21.78 13.38
CA ASP A 358 -4.11 22.88 12.70
C ASP A 358 -2.89 22.34 11.96
N PHE A 359 -3.09 22.12 10.67
CA PHE A 359 -1.99 21.76 9.78
C PHE A 359 -0.92 22.87 9.72
N ARG A 360 -1.18 24.01 10.36
CA ARG A 360 -0.18 25.06 10.56
C ARG A 360 0.70 24.82 11.77
N ASP A 361 0.41 23.79 12.57
CA ASP A 361 1.34 23.37 13.61
C ASP A 361 2.66 23.01 12.94
N ARG A 362 3.69 23.73 13.29
CA ARG A 362 5.02 23.69 12.66
C ARG A 362 5.66 22.31 12.64
N LYS A 363 5.23 21.42 13.54
CA LYS A 363 5.73 20.03 13.56
C LYS A 363 5.31 19.21 12.35
N PHE A 364 4.18 19.58 11.75
CA PHE A 364 3.69 18.92 10.54
C PHE A 364 3.92 19.77 9.29
N ARG A 365 4.32 21.04 9.47
CA ARG A 365 4.52 22.01 8.40
C ARG A 365 5.76 22.85 8.65
N ASP A 366 6.91 22.34 8.36
CA ASP A 366 8.06 23.23 8.36
C ASP A 366 8.50 23.54 6.93
N VAL A 367 7.53 23.86 6.07
CA VAL A 367 7.83 24.36 4.73
C VAL A 367 6.87 25.47 4.39
N LYS A 368 7.40 26.66 4.27
CA LYS A 368 6.74 27.73 3.54
C LYS A 368 6.78 27.40 2.06
N SER A 369 5.96 26.43 1.64
CA SER A 369 5.67 26.32 0.22
C SER A 369 4.41 27.12 -0.05
N ASP A 370 4.37 27.82 -1.14
CA ASP A 370 3.18 28.52 -1.59
C ASP A 370 2.04 27.54 -1.91
N ASP A 371 2.31 26.24 -1.90
CA ASP A 371 1.30 25.22 -2.11
C ASP A 371 0.90 24.62 -0.76
N SER A 372 0.06 25.38 -0.04
CA SER A 372 -0.43 25.03 1.29
C SER A 372 -1.41 23.85 1.33
N ARG A 373 -1.74 23.30 0.17
CA ARG A 373 -2.74 22.23 0.05
C ARG A 373 -2.25 20.85 0.49
N TYR A 374 -0.95 20.68 0.63
CA TYR A 374 -0.36 19.38 0.96
C TYR A 374 0.51 19.52 2.20
N GLY A 375 0.12 18.90 3.28
CA GLY A 375 0.93 18.87 4.49
C GLY A 375 2.32 18.34 4.16
N THR A 376 3.31 19.22 4.15
CA THR A 376 4.69 18.85 3.87
C THR A 376 5.41 18.53 5.17
N TYR A 377 6.23 17.47 5.13
CA TYR A 377 7.11 17.19 6.25
C TYR A 377 8.07 18.36 6.46
N GLY A 378 8.25 18.78 7.67
CA GLY A 378 9.42 19.57 8.07
C GLY A 378 10.68 18.76 7.78
N ASP A 379 11.83 19.41 7.78
CA ASP A 379 13.09 18.72 7.47
C ASP A 379 13.40 17.57 8.44
N SER A 380 12.91 17.66 9.68
CA SER A 380 13.10 16.64 10.71
C SER A 380 11.87 15.77 10.95
N ALA A 381 10.67 16.27 10.63
CA ALA A 381 9.42 15.54 10.92
C ALA A 381 9.24 14.33 10.00
N ARG A 382 8.83 13.23 10.58
CA ARG A 382 8.61 11.96 9.89
C ARG A 382 7.15 11.51 9.94
N LEU A 383 6.28 12.25 10.61
CA LEU A 383 4.85 11.94 10.74
C LEU A 383 4.01 13.03 10.10
N ARG A 384 3.00 12.63 9.33
CA ARG A 384 1.94 13.53 8.88
C ARG A 384 0.58 12.83 8.94
N ILE A 385 -0.48 13.61 9.07
CA ILE A 385 -1.83 13.13 8.82
C ILE A 385 -2.14 13.46 7.35
N ALA A 386 -2.26 12.42 6.53
CA ALA A 386 -2.29 12.57 5.08
C ALA A 386 -3.72 12.68 4.51
N GLY A 387 -4.69 12.13 5.23
CA GLY A 387 -6.08 12.09 4.76
C GLY A 387 -6.94 11.29 5.72
N VAL A 388 -8.00 10.66 5.19
CA VAL A 388 -8.90 9.81 5.96
C VAL A 388 -9.19 8.50 5.22
N LYS A 389 -9.51 7.42 5.96
CA LYS A 389 -9.76 6.08 5.40
C LYS A 389 -11.19 5.62 5.70
N ALA A 390 -11.82 5.00 4.69
CA ALA A 390 -13.10 4.31 4.82
C ALA A 390 -13.01 2.89 4.25
N PHE A 391 -14.00 2.07 4.58
CA PHE A 391 -14.16 0.72 4.04
C PHE A 391 -15.57 0.60 3.48
N LEU A 392 -15.71 0.10 2.24
CA LEU A 392 -17.01 -0.11 1.62
C LEU A 392 -17.46 -1.57 1.74
N ASP A 393 -16.52 -2.49 1.63
CA ASP A 393 -16.82 -3.93 1.59
C ASP A 393 -15.76 -4.74 2.35
N GLY A 394 -15.90 -6.06 2.30
CA GLY A 394 -14.96 -6.97 2.90
C GLY A 394 -14.00 -7.58 1.86
N SER A 395 -13.76 -8.90 1.93
CA SER A 395 -12.75 -9.58 1.12
C SER A 395 -13.34 -10.68 0.22
N LEU A 396 -12.56 -11.07 -0.80
CA LEU A 396 -12.88 -12.23 -1.64
C LEU A 396 -12.94 -13.52 -0.80
N GLY A 397 -11.95 -13.71 0.07
CA GLY A 397 -11.84 -14.92 0.89
C GLY A 397 -13.05 -15.13 1.79
N ALA A 398 -13.56 -14.06 2.39
CA ALA A 398 -14.73 -14.09 3.28
C ALA A 398 -16.07 -14.13 2.52
N ARG A 399 -16.09 -13.94 1.20
CA ARG A 399 -17.27 -13.70 0.35
C ARG A 399 -18.04 -12.46 0.80
N THR A 400 -17.33 -11.44 1.22
CA THR A 400 -17.90 -10.18 1.68
C THR A 400 -17.46 -8.99 0.80
N ALA A 401 -16.59 -9.20 -0.16
CA ALA A 401 -16.33 -8.20 -1.22
C ALA A 401 -17.62 -7.98 -2.01
N LEU A 402 -18.00 -6.72 -2.21
CA LEU A 402 -19.30 -6.34 -2.78
C LEU A 402 -19.26 -6.43 -4.31
N MET A 403 -19.99 -7.41 -4.85
CA MET A 403 -19.95 -7.78 -6.27
C MET A 403 -21.23 -7.38 -6.99
N ARG A 404 -21.12 -7.05 -8.27
CA ARG A 404 -22.28 -6.80 -9.14
C ARG A 404 -23.13 -8.06 -9.29
N GLU A 405 -22.48 -9.22 -9.36
CA GLU A 405 -23.12 -10.53 -9.55
C GLU A 405 -22.80 -11.46 -8.39
N PRO A 406 -23.68 -12.43 -8.08
CA PRO A 406 -23.42 -13.37 -6.97
C PRO A 406 -22.11 -14.12 -7.12
N TYR A 407 -21.58 -14.58 -5.99
CA TYR A 407 -20.44 -15.50 -5.99
C TYR A 407 -20.83 -16.82 -6.69
N ASP A 408 -19.93 -17.39 -7.47
CA ASP A 408 -20.18 -18.65 -8.18
C ASP A 408 -20.48 -19.81 -7.23
N ASP A 409 -19.79 -19.82 -6.09
CA ASP A 409 -19.98 -20.88 -5.08
C ASP A 409 -21.00 -20.52 -4.00
N GLU A 410 -21.70 -19.38 -4.12
CA GLU A 410 -22.77 -18.96 -3.20
C GLU A 410 -23.74 -18.01 -3.91
N GLN A 411 -24.67 -18.60 -4.65
CA GLN A 411 -25.51 -17.88 -5.62
C GLN A 411 -26.48 -16.85 -5.01
N ASP A 412 -26.73 -16.89 -3.71
CA ASP A 412 -27.58 -15.91 -3.04
C ASP A 412 -26.76 -14.78 -2.39
N ASN A 413 -25.44 -14.79 -2.55
CA ASN A 413 -24.52 -13.85 -1.90
C ASN A 413 -23.81 -12.97 -2.94
N LYS A 414 -23.89 -11.65 -2.78
CA LYS A 414 -23.16 -10.65 -3.58
C LYS A 414 -22.15 -9.86 -2.74
N GLY A 415 -21.85 -10.31 -1.53
CA GLY A 415 -20.99 -9.58 -0.60
C GLY A 415 -21.78 -8.71 0.36
N VAL A 416 -21.06 -7.92 1.15
CA VAL A 416 -21.64 -7.12 2.23
C VAL A 416 -21.07 -5.70 2.17
N ALA A 417 -21.95 -4.70 2.17
CA ALA A 417 -21.53 -3.32 2.44
C ALA A 417 -21.26 -3.22 3.94
N VAL A 418 -20.03 -2.88 4.33
CA VAL A 418 -19.65 -2.81 5.75
C VAL A 418 -20.02 -1.47 6.40
N CYS A 419 -20.61 -0.57 5.62
CA CYS A 419 -21.08 0.75 6.09
C CYS A 419 -22.33 1.16 5.32
N ASP A 420 -23.00 2.21 5.82
CA ASP A 420 -24.08 2.86 5.06
C ASP A 420 -23.46 3.63 3.90
N LEU A 421 -23.78 3.26 2.67
CA LEU A 421 -23.16 3.80 1.46
C LEU A 421 -23.55 5.26 1.19
N ASP A 422 -24.76 5.68 1.55
CA ASP A 422 -25.18 7.08 1.42
C ASP A 422 -24.46 7.95 2.45
N GLU A 423 -24.37 7.49 3.69
CA GLU A 423 -23.63 8.20 4.73
C GLU A 423 -22.13 8.28 4.36
N PHE A 424 -21.56 7.22 3.85
CA PHE A 424 -20.18 7.22 3.34
C PHE A 424 -19.98 8.35 2.31
N LYS A 425 -20.85 8.40 1.30
CA LYS A 425 -20.74 9.39 0.22
C LYS A 425 -20.81 10.83 0.76
N GLU A 426 -21.78 11.11 1.65
CA GLU A 426 -21.91 12.44 2.24
C GLU A 426 -20.68 12.84 3.07
N ARG A 427 -20.15 11.92 3.89
CA ARG A 427 -18.94 12.16 4.67
C ARG A 427 -17.70 12.35 3.78
N ALA A 428 -17.59 11.57 2.72
CA ALA A 428 -16.48 11.66 1.78
C ALA A 428 -16.48 13.02 1.06
N VAL A 429 -17.65 13.48 0.60
CA VAL A 429 -17.81 14.80 -0.02
C VAL A 429 -17.45 15.91 0.99
N ALA A 430 -17.89 15.77 2.24
CA ALA A 430 -17.58 16.77 3.28
C ALA A 430 -16.07 16.80 3.63
N ALA A 431 -15.44 15.64 3.73
CA ALA A 431 -13.98 15.53 3.96
C ALA A 431 -13.19 16.16 2.79
N ASP A 432 -13.62 15.90 1.55
CA ASP A 432 -13.02 16.51 0.37
C ASP A 432 -13.18 18.03 0.39
N ALA A 433 -14.36 18.55 0.77
CA ALA A 433 -14.58 19.99 0.91
C ALA A 433 -13.64 20.61 1.95
N ALA A 434 -13.28 19.86 2.99
CA ALA A 434 -12.30 20.28 4.00
C ALA A 434 -10.84 20.15 3.52
N GLY A 435 -10.60 19.69 2.29
CA GLY A 435 -9.26 19.57 1.70
C GLY A 435 -8.52 18.28 2.06
N LEU A 436 -9.23 17.28 2.58
CA LEU A 436 -8.62 16.02 2.97
C LEU A 436 -8.57 15.04 1.79
N GLN A 437 -7.50 14.28 1.66
CA GLN A 437 -7.46 13.13 0.75
C GLN A 437 -8.33 12.02 1.35
N VAL A 438 -9.18 11.40 0.53
CA VAL A 438 -10.02 10.28 0.96
C VAL A 438 -9.47 9.00 0.33
N ALA A 439 -9.20 8.00 1.16
CA ALA A 439 -8.80 6.66 0.76
C ALA A 439 -9.93 5.69 1.12
N VAL A 440 -10.29 4.80 0.20
CA VAL A 440 -11.42 3.91 0.43
C VAL A 440 -11.09 2.47 0.00
N HIS A 441 -11.29 1.52 0.91
CA HIS A 441 -11.19 0.09 0.63
C HIS A 441 -12.36 -0.32 -0.28
N ALA A 442 -12.06 -0.87 -1.45
CA ALA A 442 -13.05 -1.31 -2.44
C ALA A 442 -12.46 -2.50 -3.22
N ILE A 443 -12.82 -3.70 -2.80
CA ILE A 443 -12.30 -4.95 -3.39
C ILE A 443 -13.21 -5.43 -4.53
N GLY A 444 -14.51 -5.51 -4.27
CA GLY A 444 -15.47 -5.97 -5.27
C GLY A 444 -15.76 -4.92 -6.35
N ASP A 445 -16.13 -5.38 -7.53
CA ASP A 445 -16.41 -4.49 -8.66
C ASP A 445 -17.58 -3.53 -8.37
N ALA A 446 -18.57 -3.93 -7.57
CA ALA A 446 -19.65 -3.02 -7.16
C ALA A 446 -19.14 -1.99 -6.12
N ALA A 447 -18.21 -2.38 -5.23
CA ALA A 447 -17.60 -1.42 -4.29
C ALA A 447 -16.79 -0.37 -5.03
N VAL A 448 -16.06 -0.77 -6.09
CA VAL A 448 -15.34 0.17 -6.95
C VAL A 448 -16.31 1.18 -7.58
N ASP A 449 -17.49 0.73 -8.03
CA ASP A 449 -18.51 1.65 -8.57
C ASP A 449 -18.96 2.67 -7.52
N VAL A 450 -19.22 2.22 -6.29
CA VAL A 450 -19.63 3.11 -5.18
C VAL A 450 -18.53 4.16 -4.90
N ALA A 451 -17.26 3.74 -4.90
CA ALA A 451 -16.12 4.66 -4.72
C ALA A 451 -16.09 5.71 -5.84
N LEU A 452 -16.34 5.29 -7.08
CA LEU A 452 -16.35 6.20 -8.24
C LEU A 452 -17.54 7.17 -8.19
N ASP A 453 -18.72 6.70 -7.79
CA ASP A 453 -19.88 7.55 -7.59
C ASP A 453 -19.60 8.64 -6.53
N ALA A 454 -18.83 8.31 -5.48
CA ALA A 454 -18.47 9.27 -4.44
C ALA A 454 -17.51 10.34 -4.98
N VAL A 455 -16.48 9.97 -5.76
CA VAL A 455 -15.55 10.96 -6.29
C VAL A 455 -16.21 11.84 -7.37
N GLU A 456 -17.14 11.29 -8.14
CA GLU A 456 -17.95 12.07 -9.09
C GLU A 456 -18.81 13.09 -8.32
N ALA A 457 -19.44 12.69 -7.23
CA ALA A 457 -20.20 13.62 -6.36
C ALA A 457 -19.30 14.71 -5.75
N MET A 458 -18.05 14.38 -5.40
CA MET A 458 -17.08 15.38 -4.94
C MET A 458 -16.80 16.42 -6.03
N LYS A 459 -16.61 15.98 -7.29
CA LYS A 459 -16.39 16.90 -8.41
C LYS A 459 -17.60 17.82 -8.62
N ASP A 460 -18.78 17.25 -8.59
CA ASP A 460 -20.03 17.99 -8.81
C ASP A 460 -20.28 19.04 -7.73
N ARG A 461 -20.03 18.70 -6.47
CA ARG A 461 -20.36 19.60 -5.33
C ARG A 461 -19.22 20.53 -4.96
N ASN A 462 -17.97 20.08 -5.07
CA ASN A 462 -16.78 20.81 -4.59
C ASN A 462 -15.90 21.36 -5.71
N GLY A 463 -16.30 21.17 -6.96
CA GLY A 463 -15.58 21.62 -8.14
C GLY A 463 -14.48 20.67 -8.58
N ASP A 464 -14.00 20.90 -9.79
CA ASP A 464 -12.95 20.06 -10.40
C ASP A 464 -11.57 20.55 -9.94
N ARG A 465 -10.85 19.67 -9.26
CA ARG A 465 -9.49 19.93 -8.78
C ARG A 465 -8.77 18.60 -8.56
N SER A 466 -7.46 18.64 -8.48
CA SER A 466 -6.69 17.45 -8.14
C SER A 466 -6.95 17.10 -6.67
N ARG A 467 -7.38 15.88 -6.42
CA ARG A 467 -7.64 15.39 -5.06
C ARG A 467 -6.99 14.04 -4.78
N ASN A 468 -6.52 13.36 -5.81
CA ASN A 468 -5.92 12.01 -5.69
C ASN A 468 -6.78 11.12 -4.78
N PHE A 469 -8.10 11.08 -5.04
CA PHE A 469 -9.01 10.15 -4.33
C PHE A 469 -8.48 8.73 -4.53
N ARG A 470 -8.28 7.99 -3.44
CA ARG A 470 -7.61 6.70 -3.48
C ARG A 470 -8.62 5.56 -3.43
N VAL A 471 -8.63 4.75 -4.48
CA VAL A 471 -9.35 3.47 -4.48
C VAL A 471 -8.31 2.40 -4.06
N GLU A 472 -8.43 1.94 -2.82
CA GLU A 472 -7.56 0.91 -2.27
C GLU A 472 -8.02 -0.45 -2.78
N HIS A 473 -7.09 -1.30 -3.11
CA HIS A 473 -7.26 -2.63 -3.68
C HIS A 473 -7.60 -2.59 -5.17
N THR A 474 -8.74 -2.02 -5.59
CA THR A 474 -9.17 -2.05 -6.99
C THR A 474 -8.97 -3.47 -7.57
N GLN A 475 -9.45 -4.47 -6.79
CA GLN A 475 -8.95 -5.85 -6.90
C GLN A 475 -9.65 -6.65 -8.00
N HIS A 476 -10.99 -6.53 -8.07
CA HIS A 476 -11.79 -7.25 -9.05
C HIS A 476 -12.52 -6.23 -9.91
N LEU A 477 -12.29 -6.26 -11.23
CA LEU A 477 -12.91 -5.31 -12.14
C LEU A 477 -14.13 -5.91 -12.84
N GLY A 478 -15.14 -5.09 -13.03
CA GLY A 478 -16.34 -5.45 -13.78
C GLY A 478 -16.10 -5.52 -15.27
N ALA A 479 -17.02 -6.17 -15.99
CA ALA A 479 -16.97 -6.20 -17.45
C ALA A 479 -17.58 -4.92 -18.01
N PRO A 480 -17.05 -4.38 -19.13
CA PRO A 480 -15.75 -4.73 -19.73
C PRO A 480 -14.59 -4.20 -18.87
N ILE A 481 -13.46 -4.88 -18.92
CA ILE A 481 -12.32 -4.65 -18.00
C ILE A 481 -11.82 -3.20 -17.98
N GLU A 482 -11.91 -2.49 -19.09
CA GLU A 482 -11.46 -1.10 -19.20
C GLU A 482 -12.47 -0.07 -18.68
N SER A 483 -13.68 -0.48 -18.34
CA SER A 483 -14.76 0.44 -17.94
C SER A 483 -14.41 1.21 -16.65
N GLN A 484 -14.09 0.48 -15.57
CA GLN A 484 -13.77 1.11 -14.29
C GLN A 484 -12.41 1.83 -14.34
N PRO A 485 -11.33 1.28 -14.94
CA PRO A 485 -10.10 2.05 -15.11
C PRO A 485 -10.29 3.39 -15.82
N LYS A 486 -11.10 3.45 -16.89
CA LYS A 486 -11.43 4.72 -17.57
C LYS A 486 -12.15 5.69 -16.62
N ARG A 487 -13.12 5.20 -15.81
CA ARG A 487 -13.81 6.05 -14.83
C ARG A 487 -12.83 6.57 -13.76
N ILE A 488 -11.93 5.72 -13.26
CA ILE A 488 -10.90 6.12 -12.27
C ILE A 488 -10.06 7.27 -12.84
N MET A 489 -9.55 7.10 -14.06
CA MET A 489 -8.72 8.10 -14.74
C MET A 489 -9.51 9.40 -14.97
N MET A 490 -10.74 9.33 -15.48
CA MET A 490 -11.57 10.50 -15.77
C MET A 490 -11.99 11.25 -14.49
N ALA A 491 -12.14 10.52 -13.38
CA ALA A 491 -12.44 11.11 -12.08
C ALA A 491 -11.21 11.79 -11.44
N GLY A 492 -10.02 11.58 -11.99
CA GLY A 492 -8.78 12.04 -11.38
C GLY A 492 -8.47 11.28 -10.08
N ALA A 493 -8.96 10.05 -9.98
CA ALA A 493 -8.69 9.16 -8.86
C ALA A 493 -7.41 8.35 -9.12
N VAL A 494 -6.92 7.68 -8.09
CA VAL A 494 -5.69 6.87 -8.12
C VAL A 494 -5.98 5.50 -7.50
N SER A 495 -5.16 4.50 -7.81
CA SER A 495 -5.32 3.16 -7.22
C SER A 495 -4.07 2.75 -6.43
N SER A 496 -4.30 2.11 -5.29
CA SER A 496 -3.24 1.50 -4.48
C SER A 496 -3.56 0.00 -4.38
N VAL A 497 -2.72 -0.83 -4.95
CA VAL A 497 -2.99 -2.27 -5.15
C VAL A 497 -2.00 -3.14 -4.37
N GLN A 498 -2.39 -4.41 -4.14
CA GLN A 498 -1.59 -5.34 -3.35
C GLN A 498 -1.22 -6.57 -4.21
N PRO A 499 -0.05 -6.54 -4.88
CA PRO A 499 0.28 -7.66 -5.78
C PRO A 499 0.42 -9.01 -5.06
N GLU A 500 0.92 -9.03 -3.82
CA GLU A 500 1.05 -10.28 -3.04
C GLU A 500 -0.30 -10.96 -2.73
N PHE A 501 -1.42 -10.21 -2.78
CA PHE A 501 -2.75 -10.80 -2.64
C PHE A 501 -3.05 -11.84 -3.72
N MET A 502 -2.39 -11.76 -4.85
CA MET A 502 -2.53 -12.80 -5.89
C MET A 502 -2.16 -14.19 -5.34
N ARG A 503 -1.09 -14.27 -4.52
CA ARG A 503 -0.70 -15.54 -3.90
C ARG A 503 -1.71 -15.98 -2.84
N LEU A 504 -2.30 -15.03 -2.12
CA LEU A 504 -3.33 -15.31 -1.12
C LEU A 504 -4.62 -15.85 -1.77
N ASP A 505 -4.99 -15.29 -2.91
CA ASP A 505 -6.27 -15.59 -3.57
C ASP A 505 -6.18 -16.69 -4.64
N ARG A 506 -4.98 -17.20 -4.94
CA ARG A 506 -4.78 -18.12 -6.06
C ARG A 506 -5.72 -19.33 -6.07
N ASN A 507 -6.01 -19.88 -4.89
CA ASN A 507 -6.88 -21.05 -4.75
C ASN A 507 -8.37 -20.68 -4.56
N LEU A 508 -8.69 -19.40 -4.50
CA LEU A 508 -10.02 -18.94 -4.17
C LEU A 508 -10.71 -18.22 -5.34
N ALA A 509 -9.95 -17.49 -6.15
CA ALA A 509 -10.53 -16.57 -7.13
C ALA A 509 -11.45 -17.28 -8.13
N VAL A 510 -10.97 -18.36 -8.75
CA VAL A 510 -11.77 -19.11 -9.72
C VAL A 510 -12.99 -19.77 -9.06
N LYS A 511 -12.81 -20.30 -7.84
CA LYS A 511 -13.90 -20.93 -7.08
C LYS A 511 -15.00 -19.91 -6.73
N ARG A 512 -14.58 -18.69 -6.31
CA ARG A 512 -15.49 -17.64 -5.85
C ARG A 512 -16.19 -16.89 -6.99
N LEU A 513 -15.46 -16.66 -8.09
CA LEU A 513 -15.89 -15.75 -9.15
C LEU A 513 -16.12 -16.43 -10.52
N GLY A 514 -15.67 -17.67 -10.65
CA GLY A 514 -15.59 -18.33 -11.96
C GLY A 514 -14.41 -17.79 -12.77
N PRO A 515 -13.99 -18.53 -13.81
CA PRO A 515 -12.77 -18.18 -14.57
C PRO A 515 -12.85 -16.82 -15.26
N GLU A 516 -13.99 -16.43 -15.82
CA GLU A 516 -14.13 -15.17 -16.55
C GLU A 516 -13.93 -13.95 -15.64
N ARG A 517 -14.52 -13.96 -14.42
CA ARG A 517 -14.37 -12.83 -13.48
C ARG A 517 -13.00 -12.84 -12.81
N ALA A 518 -12.47 -14.05 -12.52
CA ALA A 518 -11.12 -14.20 -11.96
C ALA A 518 -10.06 -13.63 -12.92
N ALA A 519 -10.26 -13.75 -14.23
CA ALA A 519 -9.36 -13.18 -15.23
C ALA A 519 -9.31 -11.65 -15.22
N ARG A 520 -10.31 -10.98 -14.64
CA ARG A 520 -10.33 -9.51 -14.49
C ARG A 520 -9.83 -9.04 -13.12
N SER A 521 -9.28 -9.95 -12.32
CA SER A 521 -8.72 -9.63 -11.00
C SER A 521 -7.26 -9.24 -11.12
N TYR A 522 -6.83 -8.28 -10.29
CA TYR A 522 -5.43 -7.84 -10.26
C TYR A 522 -4.96 -7.34 -11.64
N ALA A 523 -5.79 -6.54 -12.28
CA ALA A 523 -5.59 -6.09 -13.67
C ALA A 523 -4.66 -4.86 -13.74
N PHE A 524 -3.42 -5.04 -13.24
CA PHE A 524 -2.46 -3.93 -13.05
C PHE A 524 -2.08 -3.26 -14.37
N LYS A 525 -1.82 -4.07 -15.40
CA LYS A 525 -1.46 -3.54 -16.72
C LYS A 525 -2.64 -2.82 -17.36
N SER A 526 -3.84 -3.35 -17.20
CA SER A 526 -5.07 -2.70 -17.69
C SER A 526 -5.30 -1.36 -17.00
N LEU A 527 -5.07 -1.26 -15.68
CA LEU A 527 -5.13 0.01 -14.95
C LEU A 527 -4.14 1.02 -15.56
N LEU A 528 -2.86 0.65 -15.68
CA LEU A 528 -1.82 1.52 -16.24
C LEU A 528 -2.11 1.90 -17.70
N ALA A 529 -2.58 0.95 -18.51
CA ALA A 529 -2.87 1.18 -19.95
C ALA A 529 -4.00 2.19 -20.12
N ASN A 530 -4.89 2.31 -19.14
CA ASN A 530 -5.97 3.32 -19.16
C ASN A 530 -5.58 4.61 -18.43
N GLY A 531 -4.31 4.77 -18.06
CA GLY A 531 -3.78 6.01 -17.50
C GLY A 531 -4.02 6.19 -15.99
N VAL A 532 -4.44 5.13 -15.28
CA VAL A 532 -4.66 5.19 -13.83
C VAL A 532 -3.31 5.30 -13.11
N PRO A 533 -3.08 6.34 -12.30
CA PRO A 533 -1.88 6.34 -11.45
C PRO A 533 -1.96 5.21 -10.42
N LEU A 534 -0.89 4.42 -10.34
CA LEU A 534 -0.88 3.17 -9.60
C LEU A 534 0.25 3.13 -8.58
N SER A 535 -0.03 2.66 -7.37
CA SER A 535 0.99 2.37 -6.36
C SER A 535 0.80 0.97 -5.79
N GLY A 536 1.86 0.45 -5.18
CA GLY A 536 1.85 -0.83 -4.49
C GLY A 536 1.87 -0.66 -2.97
N GLY A 537 1.16 -1.55 -2.29
CA GLY A 537 1.19 -1.69 -0.85
C GLY A 537 1.05 -3.15 -0.46
N SER A 538 1.28 -3.47 0.78
CA SER A 538 1.20 -4.84 1.28
C SER A 538 -0.13 -5.14 1.97
N ASP A 539 -0.74 -4.11 2.53
CA ASP A 539 -1.83 -4.28 3.51
C ASP A 539 -1.34 -5.10 4.73
N TRP A 540 -0.03 -5.00 5.03
CA TRP A 540 0.57 -5.72 6.17
C TRP A 540 -0.20 -5.45 7.46
N PRO A 541 -0.57 -6.49 8.23
CA PRO A 541 -0.06 -7.86 8.23
C PRO A 541 -0.89 -8.88 7.41
N ILE A 542 -1.71 -8.43 6.45
CA ILE A 542 -2.49 -9.36 5.60
C ILE A 542 -1.53 -10.24 4.81
N VAL A 543 -0.58 -9.60 4.11
CA VAL A 543 0.55 -10.31 3.50
C VAL A 543 1.85 -9.67 4.00
N ASP A 544 2.98 -10.26 3.69
CA ASP A 544 4.28 -9.75 4.10
C ASP A 544 4.55 -8.37 3.47
N ALA A 545 5.12 -7.44 4.25
CA ALA A 545 5.53 -6.13 3.74
C ALA A 545 6.87 -6.25 3.01
N ASP A 546 6.85 -6.93 1.87
CA ASP A 546 8.05 -7.15 1.06
C ASP A 546 7.83 -6.59 -0.35
N PRO A 547 8.23 -5.33 -0.62
CA PRO A 547 8.03 -4.73 -1.94
C PRO A 547 8.72 -5.50 -3.07
N LEU A 548 9.86 -6.14 -2.80
CA LEU A 548 10.57 -6.90 -3.84
C LEU A 548 9.79 -8.14 -4.24
N ALA A 549 9.21 -8.86 -3.26
CA ALA A 549 8.34 -10.01 -3.54
C ALA A 549 7.08 -9.55 -4.28
N ALA A 550 6.49 -8.43 -3.87
CA ALA A 550 5.29 -7.88 -4.53
C ALA A 550 5.58 -7.44 -5.97
N MET A 551 6.73 -6.78 -6.21
CA MET A 551 7.16 -6.43 -7.57
C MET A 551 7.43 -7.67 -8.41
N ASP A 552 8.04 -8.69 -7.79
CA ASP A 552 8.36 -9.95 -8.46
C ASP A 552 7.09 -10.64 -8.98
N VAL A 553 6.05 -10.74 -8.14
CA VAL A 553 4.77 -11.35 -8.57
C VAL A 553 4.04 -10.47 -9.59
N ALA A 554 4.14 -9.14 -9.50
CA ALA A 554 3.53 -8.25 -10.50
C ALA A 554 4.17 -8.41 -11.88
N VAL A 555 5.49 -8.71 -11.93
CA VAL A 555 6.24 -8.93 -13.18
C VAL A 555 6.05 -10.35 -13.70
N SER A 556 6.23 -11.36 -12.85
CA SER A 556 6.16 -12.76 -13.26
C SER A 556 4.73 -13.27 -13.41
N ARG A 557 3.82 -12.77 -12.58
CA ARG A 557 2.45 -13.30 -12.39
C ARG A 557 2.45 -14.75 -11.91
N ASN A 558 3.60 -15.23 -11.43
CA ASN A 558 3.71 -16.59 -10.91
C ASN A 558 3.26 -16.62 -9.44
N VAL A 559 2.10 -17.23 -9.22
CA VAL A 559 1.50 -17.32 -7.89
C VAL A 559 1.77 -18.67 -7.22
N GLY A 560 2.37 -19.61 -7.95
CA GLY A 560 2.59 -20.97 -7.49
C GLY A 560 1.26 -21.73 -7.38
N GLY A 561 1.33 -23.03 -7.20
CA GLY A 561 0.18 -23.91 -6.96
C GLY A 561 -0.25 -24.71 -8.19
N ASP A 562 -0.80 -25.88 -7.91
CA ASP A 562 -1.19 -26.88 -8.93
C ASP A 562 -2.61 -26.64 -9.49
N ASP A 563 -3.36 -25.70 -8.91
CA ASP A 563 -4.80 -25.52 -9.18
C ASP A 563 -5.14 -24.37 -10.13
N PHE A 564 -4.17 -23.51 -10.49
CA PHE A 564 -4.38 -22.53 -11.56
C PHE A 564 -4.09 -23.20 -12.89
N ASP A 565 -5.23 -23.83 -13.40
CA ASP A 565 -5.34 -24.34 -14.65
C ASP A 565 -4.43 -24.38 -15.67
N ASP A 566 -4.49 -25.17 -16.51
CA ASP A 566 -4.11 -25.43 -17.93
C ASP A 566 -2.75 -24.88 -18.40
N SER A 567 -2.16 -23.90 -17.78
CA SER A 567 -0.75 -23.58 -17.99
C SER A 567 0.05 -24.21 -16.85
N ALA A 568 0.85 -25.20 -17.16
CA ALA A 568 1.69 -25.95 -16.21
C ALA A 568 2.70 -25.10 -15.41
N ASP A 569 2.59 -23.76 -15.45
CA ASP A 569 3.60 -22.85 -14.94
C ASP A 569 3.13 -21.96 -13.76
N GLY A 570 1.90 -22.12 -13.27
CA GLY A 570 1.37 -21.34 -12.14
C GLY A 570 1.22 -19.83 -12.37
N VAL A 571 1.04 -19.43 -13.63
CA VAL A 571 0.94 -18.01 -14.04
C VAL A 571 -0.55 -17.60 -14.13
N TRP A 572 -0.92 -16.55 -13.37
CA TRP A 572 -2.28 -15.99 -13.39
C TRP A 572 -2.36 -14.79 -14.35
N GLU A 573 -3.06 -14.95 -15.48
CA GLU A 573 -3.28 -13.89 -16.48
C GLU A 573 -1.97 -13.22 -16.94
N ALA A 574 -1.19 -13.94 -17.75
CA ALA A 574 0.10 -13.46 -18.29
C ALA A 574 -0.02 -12.11 -19.03
N SER A 575 -1.21 -11.82 -19.59
CA SER A 575 -1.49 -10.55 -20.30
C SER A 575 -1.37 -9.32 -19.38
N GLU A 576 -1.54 -9.51 -18.06
CA GLU A 576 -1.49 -8.45 -17.05
C GLU A 576 -0.11 -8.25 -16.40
N ARG A 577 0.94 -8.91 -16.92
CA ARG A 577 2.33 -8.70 -16.46
C ARG A 577 2.76 -7.25 -16.60
N LEU A 578 3.42 -6.74 -15.57
CA LEU A 578 4.10 -5.45 -15.61
C LEU A 578 5.55 -5.63 -16.06
N THR A 579 6.14 -4.56 -16.59
CA THR A 579 7.59 -4.51 -16.74
C THR A 579 8.25 -4.26 -15.37
N GLN A 580 9.53 -4.58 -15.25
CA GLN A 580 10.30 -4.31 -14.04
C GLN A 580 10.25 -2.82 -13.66
N GLN A 581 10.36 -1.94 -14.67
CA GLN A 581 10.29 -0.50 -14.46
C GLN A 581 8.92 -0.06 -13.95
N GLN A 582 7.82 -0.61 -14.49
CA GLN A 582 6.47 -0.31 -14.02
C GLN A 582 6.30 -0.77 -12.55
N ALA A 583 6.76 -1.97 -12.23
CA ALA A 583 6.70 -2.50 -10.87
C ALA A 583 7.51 -1.64 -9.89
N LEU A 584 8.74 -1.24 -10.28
CA LEU A 584 9.59 -0.36 -9.45
C LEU A 584 8.92 1.01 -9.25
N THR A 585 8.30 1.55 -10.31
CA THR A 585 7.57 2.82 -10.24
C THR A 585 6.44 2.77 -9.22
N MET A 586 5.72 1.63 -9.11
CA MET A 586 4.63 1.47 -8.13
C MET A 586 5.08 1.66 -6.67
N TYR A 587 6.33 1.34 -6.36
CA TYR A 587 6.87 1.43 -5.00
C TYR A 587 7.82 2.63 -4.81
N THR A 588 7.92 3.52 -5.79
CA THR A 588 8.77 4.72 -5.76
C THR A 588 7.98 5.96 -6.22
N THR A 589 8.16 6.43 -7.45
CA THR A 589 7.50 7.66 -7.96
C THR A 589 5.98 7.53 -8.02
N GLY A 590 5.44 6.38 -8.37
CA GLY A 590 4.00 6.13 -8.36
C GLY A 590 3.43 6.19 -6.94
N ALA A 591 4.13 5.56 -5.99
CA ALA A 591 3.75 5.61 -4.57
C ALA A 591 3.76 7.05 -4.06
N ALA A 592 4.81 7.81 -4.39
CA ALA A 592 4.89 9.22 -4.01
C ALA A 592 3.73 10.04 -4.60
N HIS A 593 3.34 9.73 -5.84
CA HIS A 593 2.21 10.41 -6.50
C HIS A 593 0.89 10.10 -5.78
N VAL A 594 0.60 8.81 -5.54
CA VAL A 594 -0.64 8.37 -4.89
C VAL A 594 -0.75 8.96 -3.47
N ALA A 595 0.37 9.02 -2.75
CA ALA A 595 0.45 9.57 -1.40
C ALA A 595 0.59 11.11 -1.36
N MET A 596 0.56 11.81 -2.52
CA MET A 596 0.71 13.27 -2.61
C MET A 596 2.05 13.75 -2.02
N MET A 597 3.12 13.02 -2.33
CA MET A 597 4.50 13.31 -1.88
C MET A 597 5.48 13.46 -3.07
N ASN A 598 4.96 13.88 -4.23
CA ASN A 598 5.78 14.11 -5.43
C ASN A 598 6.93 15.06 -5.14
N GLY A 599 8.15 14.68 -5.55
CA GLY A 599 9.34 15.48 -5.34
C GLY A 599 9.86 15.50 -3.90
N VAL A 600 9.14 14.85 -2.98
CA VAL A 600 9.55 14.74 -1.56
C VAL A 600 10.31 13.44 -1.36
N VAL A 601 9.75 12.32 -1.84
CA VAL A 601 10.34 10.98 -1.78
C VAL A 601 10.10 10.24 -3.11
N GLY A 602 10.59 9.02 -3.24
CA GLY A 602 10.36 8.15 -4.40
C GLY A 602 11.20 8.49 -5.62
N THR A 603 12.11 9.43 -5.49
CA THR A 603 12.96 9.93 -6.58
C THR A 603 14.29 10.41 -6.01
N LEU A 604 15.33 10.43 -6.85
CA LEU A 604 16.63 11.03 -6.48
C LEU A 604 16.79 12.44 -7.08
N TRP A 605 15.68 13.13 -7.30
CA TRP A 605 15.73 14.52 -7.78
C TRP A 605 16.34 15.44 -6.74
N ARG A 606 17.00 16.47 -7.20
CA ARG A 606 17.57 17.50 -6.34
C ARG A 606 16.49 18.11 -5.43
N GLY A 607 16.75 18.10 -4.14
CA GLY A 607 15.84 18.58 -3.10
C GLY A 607 14.97 17.50 -2.46
N ALA A 608 14.81 16.35 -3.11
CA ALA A 608 14.09 15.21 -2.50
C ALA A 608 14.88 14.67 -1.29
N HIS A 609 14.20 14.00 -0.39
CA HIS A 609 14.90 13.26 0.67
C HIS A 609 15.77 12.15 0.07
N ALA A 610 16.96 12.00 0.59
CA ALA A 610 17.90 10.96 0.20
C ALA A 610 17.58 9.66 0.93
N ASP A 611 16.36 9.16 0.72
CA ASP A 611 15.94 7.84 1.20
C ASP A 611 16.34 6.84 0.12
N LEU A 612 17.12 5.81 0.47
CA LEU A 612 17.72 4.89 -0.50
C LEU A 612 17.56 3.45 -0.05
N THR A 613 17.26 2.57 -1.00
CA THR A 613 17.29 1.12 -0.81
C THR A 613 18.40 0.55 -1.69
N VAL A 614 19.34 -0.14 -1.07
CA VAL A 614 20.49 -0.75 -1.76
C VAL A 614 20.17 -2.22 -1.98
N LEU A 615 20.32 -2.67 -3.23
CA LEU A 615 20.02 -4.02 -3.70
C LEU A 615 21.31 -4.74 -4.12
N ASP A 616 21.36 -6.06 -3.88
CA ASP A 616 22.52 -6.90 -4.25
C ASP A 616 22.64 -7.16 -5.75
N ARG A 617 21.59 -6.83 -6.53
CA ARG A 617 21.55 -7.00 -7.99
C ARG A 617 20.53 -6.07 -8.61
N SER A 618 20.52 -6.04 -9.96
CA SER A 618 19.67 -5.13 -10.73
C SER A 618 18.16 -5.34 -10.44
N PRO A 619 17.37 -4.26 -10.31
CA PRO A 619 15.91 -4.43 -10.32
C PRO A 619 15.38 -5.02 -11.64
N GLU A 620 16.20 -5.06 -12.70
CA GLU A 620 15.84 -5.76 -13.95
C GLU A 620 15.78 -7.29 -13.77
N ASP A 621 16.32 -7.82 -12.66
CA ASP A 621 16.22 -9.24 -12.31
C ASP A 621 14.88 -9.62 -11.65
N LEU A 622 13.97 -8.66 -11.40
CA LEU A 622 12.60 -8.97 -10.94
C LEU A 622 11.88 -9.87 -11.95
N GLY A 623 11.17 -10.85 -11.47
CA GLY A 623 10.51 -11.86 -12.31
C GLY A 623 11.43 -12.99 -12.76
N SER A 624 12.69 -13.00 -12.33
CA SER A 624 13.66 -14.05 -12.65
C SER A 624 13.76 -15.10 -11.53
N THR A 625 14.53 -16.15 -11.77
CA THR A 625 14.82 -17.17 -10.77
C THR A 625 15.70 -16.66 -9.62
N ARG A 626 16.25 -15.45 -9.75
CA ARG A 626 17.15 -14.86 -8.75
C ARG A 626 16.82 -13.37 -8.55
N PRO A 627 15.67 -13.05 -7.96
CA PRO A 627 15.29 -11.65 -7.76
C PRO A 627 16.25 -10.92 -6.82
N PRO A 628 16.27 -9.57 -6.89
CA PRO A 628 17.12 -8.76 -6.01
C PRO A 628 16.73 -8.88 -4.54
N LYS A 629 17.68 -8.58 -3.65
CA LYS A 629 17.48 -8.56 -2.19
C LYS A 629 18.00 -7.23 -1.62
N VAL A 630 17.36 -6.76 -0.57
CA VAL A 630 17.79 -5.58 0.16
C VAL A 630 19.06 -5.89 0.95
N VAL A 631 20.08 -5.06 0.82
CA VAL A 631 21.34 -5.19 1.58
C VAL A 631 21.57 -4.01 2.52
N SER A 632 21.01 -2.84 2.23
CA SER A 632 21.06 -1.68 3.14
C SER A 632 19.90 -0.74 2.87
N THR A 633 19.48 -0.02 3.90
CA THR A 633 18.43 0.99 3.82
C THR A 633 18.93 2.28 4.46
N PHE A 634 18.78 3.39 3.74
CA PHE A 634 19.16 4.72 4.21
C PHE A 634 17.91 5.60 4.27
N VAL A 635 17.81 6.40 5.32
CA VAL A 635 16.74 7.40 5.47
C VAL A 635 17.39 8.76 5.69
N ALA A 636 17.04 9.73 4.85
CA ALA A 636 17.65 11.07 4.86
C ALA A 636 19.18 10.99 4.77
N GLY A 637 19.68 10.10 3.93
CA GLY A 637 21.13 9.93 3.71
C GLY A 637 21.89 9.28 4.86
N LYS A 638 21.20 8.77 5.88
CA LYS A 638 21.82 8.09 7.02
C LYS A 638 21.49 6.60 6.99
N CYS A 639 22.49 5.78 7.28
CA CYS A 639 22.29 4.34 7.35
C CYS A 639 21.27 3.98 8.44
N ALA A 640 20.17 3.36 8.06
CA ALA A 640 19.11 2.94 8.98
C ALA A 640 19.15 1.43 9.24
N TRP A 641 19.53 0.63 8.23
CA TRP A 641 19.55 -0.83 8.34
C TRP A 641 20.56 -1.46 7.37
N GLY A 642 21.10 -2.60 7.76
CA GLY A 642 21.84 -3.49 6.87
C GLY A 642 23.35 -3.36 6.94
N ARG A 643 24.00 -3.70 5.82
CA ARG A 643 25.46 -3.74 5.69
C ARG A 643 26.12 -2.42 6.07
N CYS A 644 25.52 -1.31 5.71
CA CYS A 644 26.02 0.03 6.02
C CYS A 644 26.19 0.32 7.52
N LYS A 645 25.60 -0.48 8.43
CA LYS A 645 25.83 -0.34 9.86
C LYS A 645 27.15 -0.97 10.33
N ARG A 646 27.70 -1.87 9.52
CA ARG A 646 28.96 -2.58 9.84
C ARG A 646 30.17 -1.81 9.32
N ASP A 647 29.98 -1.13 8.18
CA ASP A 647 31.00 -0.34 7.49
C ASP A 647 30.44 1.08 7.27
N PRO A 648 30.42 1.92 8.32
CA PRO A 648 29.80 3.25 8.25
C PRO A 648 30.56 4.25 7.38
#